data_4bb7bf6ee04ec2f4497d9a365a870a12
#
_entry.id   4bb7bf6ee04ec2f4497d9a365a870a12
#
_cell.length_a   1.000
_cell.length_b   1.000
_cell.length_c   1.000
_cell.angle_alpha   90.00
_cell.angle_beta   90.00
_cell.angle_gamma   90.00
#
_symmetry.space_group_name_H-M   'P 1'
#
loop_
_entity.id
_entity.type
_entity.pdbx_description
1 polymer ?
#
loop_
_entity_poly.entity_id
_entity_poly.type
_entity_poly.pdbx_seq_one_letter_code
_entity_poly.pdbx_strand_id
1 'polypeptide(L)'
;MTSEVNKRTFFTKSTLIIIPLLIICAFAFHYFFLKSDSVFSSTGDALSQFSFFTFLLQHAFKDGNLFWSWDYGLGGDLFGEFSYYYSTAPFFWLTLLLPKLNFDQIFEMKLYMSILKSTLAMLFMYGSLRYHNKTIFSSFISAIIYGGCVTFIRHSLLWDFMADAIVFLPLVIWGLDKYILERKKGLFLFATALMLASNFYFAFITSIFIYIYAFFQYFATQQNKTIKTFLTYYIRIAFLYSLSLGLAAVCFIPSVNGVFSSDRLATKFTVPLFFEDTFYKNLMESIFFINNTEDYQLAFPVFILFLITSALLIRNKLVTNKLLFTGFMLVLYMIPYTYSVFNGFSAMQYRWFYLFAFVVAQTSAYILDWMLLHKKKVNYLIGPLLATALFIYAFYRKVNINEQPLETIDNILIGTTALSIITILLWRYLSKVVLQSFIILNVLVNVICINYVYSDTALSKHFNQAGATKESLHGPGLDNKDEIDAIRYIQNQDKDFYRIINPNNNYKNTPMLQGYHGTSTYQSLVNHDVHDFMKNKYNVFQGYDSPSMFFQLDKRLFLENMLGVKYYVLSEGATKTDIPYGYTYLQQVGPYNIYKNEFALPLGYVYEAGISDEEFSKLNFAERDQLLLDAVVVDNVGSLPLKQFNTKQLDSKQIKINPNKIKLENIEKEKDILTVHENGRIIVPVDNTDMLGDLLVEIKIRNVNKESFGVNVNDKSMIKGNEDGAYAYPLERFVYNLGKDAKPTELIISITTPGQYEFKDLQINSTNYKTVPKKVNTLKENSLQNIYYKGNYLKGNINSTKDGLLYLSVPYSKGWSIQVDGKETEFTKANSSFIGVPISKGQHVVEMKYVTPYFKMGLVISIISFIICISLLVLGDKDRYTRFKSRFKKS
;
A
#
# COMPACT_ATOMS: atom_id res chain seq x y z
N MET A 1 -16.94 43.25 16.87
CA MET A 1 -18.15 42.45 17.10
C MET A 1 -17.72 41.16 17.78
N THR A 2 -17.52 41.20 19.07
CA THR A 2 -17.40 40.05 19.97
C THR A 2 -18.81 39.75 20.45
N SER A 3 -19.64 39.16 19.56
CA SER A 3 -20.91 38.59 20.00
C SER A 3 -20.58 37.30 20.74
N GLU A 4 -21.09 37.19 21.96
CA GLU A 4 -21.08 36.02 22.81
C GLU A 4 -21.18 34.74 21.98
N VAL A 5 -20.08 33.95 21.92
CA VAL A 5 -20.10 32.58 21.44
C VAL A 5 -20.94 31.82 22.46
N ASN A 6 -22.25 31.76 22.20
CA ASN A 6 -23.16 30.96 22.97
C ASN A 6 -22.59 29.55 23.05
N LYS A 7 -22.15 29.11 24.24
CA LYS A 7 -21.58 27.78 24.53
C LYS A 7 -22.63 26.70 24.25
N ARG A 8 -22.91 26.45 22.97
CA ARG A 8 -23.73 25.29 22.60
C ARG A 8 -22.86 24.08 22.79
N THR A 9 -23.19 23.25 23.74
CA THR A 9 -22.58 21.93 23.91
C THR A 9 -22.84 21.10 22.66
N PHE A 10 -21.84 20.33 22.18
CA PHE A 10 -21.98 19.42 21.05
C PHE A 10 -23.18 18.45 21.25
N PHE A 11 -23.34 17.94 22.46
CA PHE A 11 -24.45 17.08 22.84
C PHE A 11 -25.71 17.91 23.17
N THR A 12 -26.45 18.30 22.13
CA THR A 12 -27.80 18.83 22.23
C THR A 12 -28.81 17.74 21.90
N LYS A 13 -30.09 17.90 22.33
CA LYS A 13 -31.19 16.99 21.94
C LYS A 13 -31.23 16.78 20.41
N SER A 14 -30.90 17.83 19.63
CA SER A 14 -30.86 17.74 18.16
C SER A 14 -29.72 16.86 17.64
N THR A 15 -28.56 16.84 18.30
CA THR A 15 -27.44 15.97 17.90
C THR A 15 -27.77 14.49 18.12
N LEU A 16 -28.51 14.19 19.20
CA LEU A 16 -28.96 12.81 19.48
C LEU A 16 -29.92 12.28 18.41
N ILE A 17 -30.73 13.15 17.77
CA ILE A 17 -31.62 12.76 16.67
C ILE A 17 -30.83 12.60 15.36
N ILE A 18 -29.79 13.42 15.14
CA ILE A 18 -28.99 13.39 13.90
C ILE A 18 -28.12 12.15 13.79
N ILE A 19 -27.59 11.63 14.89
CA ILE A 19 -26.71 10.44 14.89
C ILE A 19 -27.39 9.24 14.21
N PRO A 20 -28.61 8.81 14.61
CA PRO A 20 -29.31 7.72 13.92
C PRO A 20 -29.55 7.98 12.42
N LEU A 21 -29.85 9.23 12.04
CA LEU A 21 -30.03 9.60 10.65
C LEU A 21 -28.75 9.45 9.83
N LEU A 22 -27.58 9.84 10.40
CA LEU A 22 -26.29 9.65 9.75
C LEU A 22 -25.94 8.17 9.62
N ILE A 23 -26.26 7.35 10.60
CA ILE A 23 -26.10 5.88 10.54
C ILE A 23 -26.94 5.32 9.39
N ILE A 24 -28.23 5.68 9.30
CA ILE A 24 -29.12 5.24 8.20
C ILE A 24 -28.57 5.67 6.84
N CYS A 25 -28.05 6.90 6.72
CA CYS A 25 -27.40 7.34 5.48
C CYS A 25 -26.18 6.48 5.14
N ALA A 26 -25.33 6.17 6.12
CA ALA A 26 -24.15 5.32 5.90
C ALA A 26 -24.55 3.91 5.42
N PHE A 27 -25.58 3.29 6.02
CA PHE A 27 -26.12 2.03 5.52
C PHE A 27 -26.66 2.15 4.09
N ALA A 28 -27.37 3.24 3.77
CA ALA A 28 -27.88 3.48 2.43
C ALA A 28 -26.76 3.64 1.38
N PHE A 29 -25.63 4.25 1.74
CA PHE A 29 -24.46 4.37 0.85
C PHE A 29 -23.80 3.02 0.54
N HIS A 30 -23.90 2.04 1.44
CA HIS A 30 -23.36 0.70 1.29
C HIS A 30 -24.43 -0.33 0.86
N TYR A 31 -25.62 0.14 0.43
CA TYR A 31 -26.78 -0.73 0.15
C TYR A 31 -26.50 -1.85 -0.86
N PHE A 32 -25.63 -1.58 -1.85
CA PHE A 32 -25.23 -2.59 -2.84
C PHE A 32 -24.67 -3.85 -2.15
N PHE A 33 -23.70 -3.71 -1.27
CA PHE A 33 -23.06 -4.84 -0.58
C PHE A 33 -23.91 -5.48 0.51
N LEU A 34 -24.90 -4.77 1.02
CA LEU A 34 -25.87 -5.32 1.98
C LEU A 34 -26.91 -6.23 1.30
N LYS A 35 -27.11 -6.06 -0.01
CA LYS A 35 -28.15 -6.79 -0.78
C LYS A 35 -27.57 -7.83 -1.74
N SER A 36 -26.39 -7.62 -2.28
CA SER A 36 -25.74 -8.52 -3.24
C SER A 36 -24.96 -9.64 -2.53
N ASP A 37 -24.63 -10.71 -3.28
CA ASP A 37 -23.73 -11.77 -2.82
C ASP A 37 -22.25 -11.36 -2.95
N SER A 38 -21.98 -10.12 -3.41
CA SER A 38 -20.63 -9.57 -3.51
C SER A 38 -20.06 -9.26 -2.13
N VAL A 39 -18.81 -9.61 -1.88
CA VAL A 39 -18.09 -9.21 -0.67
C VAL A 39 -17.58 -7.77 -0.80
N PHE A 40 -17.39 -7.11 0.34
CA PHE A 40 -16.88 -5.73 0.37
C PHE A 40 -15.38 -5.68 0.04
N SER A 41 -15.08 -5.96 -1.23
CA SER A 41 -13.71 -5.97 -1.76
C SER A 41 -13.72 -5.91 -3.29
N SER A 42 -12.64 -5.37 -3.88
CA SER A 42 -12.30 -5.61 -5.28
C SER A 42 -11.40 -6.83 -5.39
N THR A 43 -11.33 -7.45 -6.57
CA THR A 43 -10.43 -8.59 -6.85
C THR A 43 -8.95 -8.18 -7.00
N GLY A 44 -8.64 -6.87 -7.00
CA GLY A 44 -7.28 -6.34 -7.05
C GLY A 44 -6.57 -6.32 -5.69
N ASP A 45 -5.95 -5.19 -5.36
CA ASP A 45 -5.18 -5.00 -4.13
C ASP A 45 -5.98 -5.30 -2.85
N ALA A 46 -7.28 -4.99 -2.86
CA ALA A 46 -8.14 -5.24 -1.71
C ALA A 46 -8.21 -6.73 -1.33
N LEU A 47 -8.29 -7.62 -2.33
CA LEU A 47 -8.27 -9.06 -2.12
C LEU A 47 -6.85 -9.60 -2.02
N SER A 48 -5.94 -9.21 -2.93
CA SER A 48 -4.60 -9.80 -3.05
C SER A 48 -3.60 -9.34 -1.98
N GLN A 49 -3.86 -8.22 -1.30
CA GLN A 49 -3.00 -7.66 -0.25
C GLN A 49 -3.77 -7.44 1.05
N PHE A 50 -4.75 -6.53 1.07
CA PHE A 50 -5.29 -5.97 2.31
C PHE A 50 -6.10 -6.95 3.16
N SER A 51 -6.76 -7.93 2.54
CA SER A 51 -7.45 -8.99 3.27
C SER A 51 -6.45 -9.92 3.99
N PHE A 52 -5.36 -10.30 3.32
CA PHE A 52 -4.29 -11.09 3.92
C PHE A 52 -3.59 -10.35 5.06
N PHE A 53 -3.30 -9.04 4.87
CA PHE A 53 -2.67 -8.23 5.91
C PHE A 53 -3.56 -8.09 7.14
N THR A 54 -4.86 -7.83 6.94
CA THR A 54 -5.81 -7.74 8.05
C THR A 54 -5.89 -9.06 8.81
N PHE A 55 -5.96 -10.19 8.08
CA PHE A 55 -5.99 -11.52 8.68
C PHE A 55 -4.70 -11.79 9.49
N LEU A 56 -3.52 -11.67 8.87
CA LEU A 56 -2.23 -11.91 9.52
C LEU A 56 -2.06 -11.04 10.78
N LEU A 57 -2.25 -9.73 10.65
CA LEU A 57 -2.03 -8.81 11.76
C LEU A 57 -3.03 -9.01 12.89
N GLN A 58 -4.33 -9.23 12.58
CA GLN A 58 -5.33 -9.46 13.60
C GLN A 58 -5.02 -10.72 14.41
N HIS A 59 -4.61 -11.80 13.75
CA HIS A 59 -4.23 -13.03 14.42
C HIS A 59 -2.95 -12.86 15.23
N ALA A 60 -1.90 -12.30 14.64
CA ALA A 60 -0.61 -12.11 15.32
C ALA A 60 -0.74 -11.20 16.55
N PHE A 61 -1.42 -10.05 16.42
CA PHE A 61 -1.55 -9.08 17.52
C PHE A 61 -2.42 -9.62 18.66
N LYS A 62 -3.44 -10.41 18.36
CA LYS A 62 -4.23 -11.10 19.40
C LYS A 62 -3.43 -12.17 20.15
N ASP A 63 -2.42 -12.75 19.52
CA ASP A 63 -1.48 -13.67 20.18
C ASP A 63 -0.35 -12.94 20.93
N GLY A 64 -0.40 -11.60 20.98
CA GLY A 64 0.63 -10.76 21.62
C GLY A 64 1.91 -10.59 20.81
N ASN A 65 1.92 -11.03 19.55
CA ASN A 65 3.06 -10.90 18.65
C ASN A 65 2.89 -9.65 17.78
N LEU A 66 3.61 -8.58 18.13
CA LEU A 66 3.52 -7.29 17.45
C LEU A 66 4.62 -7.08 16.40
N PHE A 67 5.71 -7.85 16.41
CA PHE A 67 6.94 -7.41 15.77
C PHE A 67 7.40 -8.27 14.61
N TRP A 68 7.24 -9.59 14.62
CA TRP A 68 7.81 -10.46 13.59
C TRP A 68 6.85 -11.56 13.15
N SER A 69 6.77 -11.82 11.85
CA SER A 69 6.08 -12.98 11.29
C SER A 69 7.02 -13.84 10.47
N TRP A 70 6.87 -15.16 10.62
CA TRP A 70 7.55 -16.17 9.82
C TRP A 70 6.77 -16.55 8.57
N ASP A 71 5.46 -16.25 8.53
CA ASP A 71 4.51 -16.57 7.43
C ASP A 71 4.38 -15.42 6.41
N TYR A 72 5.27 -14.45 6.47
CA TYR A 72 5.31 -13.29 5.60
C TYR A 72 6.65 -13.24 4.85
N GLY A 73 6.61 -13.38 3.51
CA GLY A 73 7.80 -13.39 2.68
C GLY A 73 8.83 -14.45 3.14
N LEU A 74 10.05 -14.02 3.40
CA LEU A 74 11.10 -14.84 4.01
C LEU A 74 11.18 -14.67 5.54
N GLY A 75 10.19 -14.03 6.14
CA GLY A 75 10.12 -13.48 7.48
C GLY A 75 10.27 -11.96 7.46
N GLY A 76 9.46 -11.21 8.26
CA GLY A 76 9.50 -9.75 8.22
C GLY A 76 8.82 -9.05 9.40
N ASP A 77 8.99 -7.72 9.43
CA ASP A 77 8.54 -6.81 10.50
C ASP A 77 7.05 -6.49 10.39
N LEU A 78 6.25 -6.99 11.32
CA LEU A 78 4.81 -6.73 11.35
C LEU A 78 4.46 -5.28 11.70
N PHE A 79 5.22 -4.64 12.60
CA PHE A 79 4.88 -3.30 13.04
C PHE A 79 5.37 -2.23 12.07
N GLY A 80 6.63 -2.29 11.61
CA GLY A 80 7.23 -1.29 10.74
C GLY A 80 6.77 -1.41 9.28
N GLU A 81 6.84 -2.60 8.68
CA GLU A 81 6.53 -2.82 7.27
C GLU A 81 5.02 -2.74 6.96
N PHE A 82 4.14 -3.05 7.92
CA PHE A 82 2.69 -2.91 7.75
C PHE A 82 2.12 -1.60 8.29
N SER A 83 2.96 -0.67 8.70
CA SER A 83 2.54 0.65 9.21
C SER A 83 1.91 1.54 8.14
N TYR A 84 2.22 1.32 6.87
CA TYR A 84 1.53 1.97 5.76
C TYR A 84 0.06 1.56 5.66
N TYR A 85 -0.30 0.40 6.22
CA TYR A 85 -1.63 -0.18 6.10
C TYR A 85 -2.40 -0.14 7.42
N TYR A 86 -2.04 -1.00 8.38
CA TYR A 86 -2.90 -1.30 9.53
C TYR A 86 -2.20 -1.29 10.88
N SER A 87 -0.91 -1.67 10.96
CA SER A 87 -0.27 -1.97 12.25
C SER A 87 -0.32 -0.80 13.25
N THR A 88 -0.39 0.43 12.77
CA THR A 88 -0.48 1.65 13.58
C THR A 88 -1.86 2.32 13.53
N ALA A 89 -2.79 1.83 12.67
CA ALA A 89 -4.06 2.48 12.41
C ALA A 89 -5.08 2.27 13.57
N PRO A 90 -5.65 3.35 14.15
CA PRO A 90 -6.60 3.24 15.27
C PRO A 90 -7.82 2.38 14.95
N PHE A 91 -8.36 2.45 13.73
CA PHE A 91 -9.51 1.62 13.33
C PHE A 91 -9.17 0.13 13.23
N PHE A 92 -7.94 -0.21 12.82
CA PHE A 92 -7.50 -1.59 12.85
C PHE A 92 -7.40 -2.09 14.30
N TRP A 93 -6.89 -1.29 15.24
CA TRP A 93 -6.82 -1.67 16.65
C TRP A 93 -8.19 -1.93 17.28
N LEU A 94 -9.27 -1.30 16.79
CA LEU A 94 -10.62 -1.64 17.21
C LEU A 94 -11.04 -3.06 16.82
N THR A 95 -10.50 -3.61 15.72
CA THR A 95 -10.81 -4.99 15.29
C THR A 95 -10.25 -6.04 16.26
N LEU A 96 -9.25 -5.69 17.08
CA LEU A 96 -8.71 -6.56 18.11
C LEU A 96 -9.69 -6.79 19.28
N LEU A 97 -10.76 -6.00 19.39
CA LEU A 97 -11.86 -6.24 20.34
C LEU A 97 -12.76 -7.41 19.88
N LEU A 98 -12.73 -7.75 18.59
CA LEU A 98 -13.46 -8.91 18.05
C LEU A 98 -12.67 -10.20 18.32
N PRO A 99 -13.29 -11.40 18.24
CA PRO A 99 -12.55 -12.67 18.23
C PRO A 99 -11.58 -12.75 17.05
N LYS A 100 -10.76 -13.78 16.97
CA LYS A 100 -10.01 -14.10 15.76
C LYS A 100 -11.01 -14.38 14.64
N LEU A 101 -10.91 -13.63 13.55
CA LEU A 101 -11.83 -13.71 12.43
C LEU A 101 -11.32 -14.72 11.41
N ASN A 102 -12.22 -15.53 10.86
CA ASN A 102 -11.92 -16.31 9.67
C ASN A 102 -11.89 -15.39 8.43
N PHE A 103 -11.50 -15.93 7.27
CA PHE A 103 -11.28 -15.12 6.08
C PHE A 103 -12.56 -14.42 5.59
N ASP A 104 -13.72 -15.10 5.59
CA ASP A 104 -15.01 -14.50 5.22
C ASP A 104 -15.41 -13.37 6.17
N GLN A 105 -15.22 -13.56 7.47
CA GLN A 105 -15.56 -12.57 8.49
C GLN A 105 -14.69 -11.29 8.37
N ILE A 106 -13.51 -11.37 7.77
CA ILE A 106 -12.68 -10.17 7.46
C ILE A 106 -13.44 -9.23 6.53
N PHE A 107 -14.13 -9.75 5.51
CA PHE A 107 -14.88 -8.89 4.56
C PHE A 107 -16.16 -8.33 5.17
N GLU A 108 -16.84 -9.10 6.00
CA GLU A 108 -17.99 -8.61 6.77
C GLU A 108 -17.55 -7.48 7.73
N MET A 109 -16.47 -7.69 8.46
CA MET A 109 -15.88 -6.68 9.36
C MET A 109 -15.51 -5.42 8.58
N LYS A 110 -14.88 -5.53 7.38
CA LYS A 110 -14.53 -4.38 6.54
C LYS A 110 -15.75 -3.58 6.12
N LEU A 111 -16.87 -4.22 5.75
CA LEU A 111 -18.12 -3.54 5.41
C LEU A 111 -18.65 -2.73 6.60
N TYR A 112 -18.78 -3.34 7.77
CA TYR A 112 -19.28 -2.64 8.96
C TYR A 112 -18.31 -1.57 9.44
N MET A 113 -17.00 -1.77 9.30
CA MET A 113 -15.99 -0.76 9.58
C MET A 113 -16.12 0.44 8.63
N SER A 114 -16.39 0.21 7.34
CA SER A 114 -16.64 1.27 6.37
C SER A 114 -17.90 2.07 6.72
N ILE A 115 -18.99 1.41 7.10
CA ILE A 115 -20.21 2.07 7.59
C ILE A 115 -19.91 2.94 8.82
N LEU A 116 -19.16 2.41 9.78
CA LEU A 116 -18.71 3.16 10.97
C LEU A 116 -17.87 4.37 10.58
N LYS A 117 -16.87 4.21 9.72
CA LYS A 117 -16.01 5.29 9.22
C LYS A 117 -16.80 6.38 8.50
N SER A 118 -17.75 6.02 7.61
CA SER A 118 -18.64 6.97 6.94
C SER A 118 -19.48 7.75 7.95
N THR A 119 -20.07 7.05 8.93
CA THR A 119 -20.84 7.69 10.02
C THR A 119 -20.00 8.68 10.81
N LEU A 120 -18.78 8.31 11.19
CA LEU A 120 -17.87 9.19 11.95
C LEU A 120 -17.40 10.39 11.12
N ALA A 121 -17.09 10.20 9.84
CA ALA A 121 -16.73 11.29 8.92
C ALA A 121 -17.87 12.32 8.83
N MET A 122 -19.11 11.84 8.65
CA MET A 122 -20.30 12.70 8.67
C MET A 122 -20.50 13.38 10.04
N LEU A 123 -20.33 12.67 11.13
CA LEU A 123 -20.53 13.20 12.48
C LEU A 123 -19.49 14.28 12.83
N PHE A 124 -18.23 14.08 12.48
CA PHE A 124 -17.18 15.07 12.73
C PHE A 124 -17.33 16.30 11.83
N MET A 125 -17.75 16.11 10.58
CA MET A 125 -18.08 17.21 9.68
C MET A 125 -19.28 18.00 10.18
N TYR A 126 -20.36 17.32 10.60
CA TYR A 126 -21.51 17.96 11.25
C TYR A 126 -21.10 18.75 12.48
N GLY A 127 -20.30 18.16 13.37
CA GLY A 127 -19.84 18.82 14.61
C GLY A 127 -18.99 20.06 14.34
N SER A 128 -18.09 20.00 13.38
CA SER A 128 -17.27 21.14 12.94
C SER A 128 -18.13 22.29 12.42
N LEU A 129 -19.15 22.00 11.60
CA LEU A 129 -20.06 23.02 11.07
C LEU A 129 -20.98 23.60 12.15
N ARG A 130 -21.46 22.77 13.06
CA ARG A 130 -22.26 23.25 14.22
C ARG A 130 -21.45 24.15 15.14
N TYR A 131 -20.15 23.87 15.29
CA TYR A 131 -19.24 24.77 16.02
C TYR A 131 -19.17 26.16 15.37
N HIS A 132 -19.21 26.23 14.05
CA HIS A 132 -19.30 27.48 13.29
C HIS A 132 -20.70 28.09 13.22
N ASN A 133 -21.62 27.71 14.10
CA ASN A 133 -23.00 28.20 14.17
C ASN A 133 -23.82 28.02 12.90
N LYS A 134 -23.47 27.00 12.06
CA LYS A 134 -24.33 26.65 10.92
C LYS A 134 -25.63 26.01 11.41
N THR A 135 -26.72 26.17 10.67
CA THR A 135 -28.00 25.54 11.02
C THR A 135 -27.88 24.00 11.04
N ILE A 136 -28.76 23.33 11.75
CA ILE A 136 -28.83 21.87 11.80
C ILE A 136 -28.95 21.30 10.39
N PHE A 137 -29.84 21.88 9.59
CA PHE A 137 -30.09 21.44 8.23
C PHE A 137 -28.87 21.57 7.31
N SER A 138 -28.27 22.77 7.24
CA SER A 138 -27.08 23.00 6.40
C SER A 138 -25.90 22.12 6.82
N SER A 139 -25.72 21.90 8.14
CA SER A 139 -24.67 21.02 8.67
C SER A 139 -24.93 19.55 8.32
N PHE A 140 -26.20 19.09 8.37
CA PHE A 140 -26.59 17.74 8.04
C PHE A 140 -26.36 17.43 6.54
N ILE A 141 -26.86 18.29 5.64
CA ILE A 141 -26.67 18.13 4.19
C ILE A 141 -25.20 18.09 3.82
N SER A 142 -24.39 18.99 4.38
CA SER A 142 -22.96 19.03 4.08
C SER A 142 -22.19 17.85 4.67
N ALA A 143 -22.64 17.30 5.79
CA ALA A 143 -22.09 16.07 6.34
C ALA A 143 -22.34 14.87 5.40
N ILE A 144 -23.56 14.75 4.84
CA ILE A 144 -23.90 13.72 3.84
C ILE A 144 -23.00 13.86 2.59
N ILE A 145 -22.85 15.08 2.07
CA ILE A 145 -22.01 15.35 0.89
C ILE A 145 -20.56 14.88 1.15
N TYR A 146 -20.04 15.10 2.36
CA TYR A 146 -18.67 14.73 2.71
C TYR A 146 -18.49 13.23 2.93
N GLY A 147 -19.27 12.63 3.84
CA GLY A 147 -19.11 11.23 4.22
C GLY A 147 -19.67 10.23 3.21
N GLY A 148 -20.51 10.70 2.25
CA GLY A 148 -21.01 9.91 1.12
C GLY A 148 -20.34 10.25 -0.22
N CYS A 149 -19.25 11.01 -0.25
CA CYS A 149 -18.57 11.34 -1.50
C CYS A 149 -17.92 10.09 -2.14
N VAL A 150 -17.77 10.09 -3.48
CA VAL A 150 -17.17 9.00 -4.24
C VAL A 150 -15.78 8.63 -3.72
N THR A 151 -14.97 9.62 -3.33
CA THR A 151 -13.64 9.37 -2.76
C THR A 151 -13.70 8.48 -1.51
N PHE A 152 -14.76 8.62 -0.68
CA PHE A 152 -14.92 7.78 0.51
C PHE A 152 -15.18 6.32 0.14
N ILE A 153 -16.21 6.04 -0.68
CA ILE A 153 -16.57 4.66 -1.04
C ILE A 153 -15.44 3.99 -1.84
N ARG A 154 -14.80 4.74 -2.74
CA ARG A 154 -13.65 4.27 -3.50
C ARG A 154 -12.50 3.84 -2.59
N HIS A 155 -12.07 4.71 -1.66
CA HIS A 155 -11.00 4.37 -0.72
C HIS A 155 -11.40 3.19 0.15
N SER A 156 -12.62 3.17 0.69
CA SER A 156 -13.09 2.09 1.55
C SER A 156 -13.12 0.74 0.85
N LEU A 157 -13.40 0.71 -0.45
CA LEU A 157 -13.56 -0.52 -1.22
C LEU A 157 -12.24 -1.06 -1.76
N LEU A 158 -11.38 -0.16 -2.28
CA LEU A 158 -10.11 -0.52 -2.91
C LEU A 158 -8.95 -0.56 -1.92
N TRP A 159 -8.92 0.35 -0.95
CA TRP A 159 -7.83 0.56 0.02
C TRP A 159 -8.40 1.06 1.34
N ASP A 160 -9.09 0.20 2.06
CA ASP A 160 -9.95 0.56 3.21
C ASP A 160 -9.26 1.37 4.34
N PHE A 161 -7.94 1.23 4.51
CA PHE A 161 -7.14 2.05 5.42
C PHE A 161 -7.05 3.53 4.99
N MET A 162 -7.21 3.84 3.71
CA MET A 162 -7.17 5.22 3.20
C MET A 162 -8.37 6.04 3.65
N ALA A 163 -9.51 5.40 3.94
CA ALA A 163 -10.71 6.06 4.44
C ALA A 163 -10.51 6.68 5.84
N ASP A 164 -9.51 6.24 6.61
CA ASP A 164 -9.19 6.80 7.94
C ASP A 164 -8.87 8.29 7.86
N ALA A 165 -8.16 8.73 6.82
CA ALA A 165 -7.83 10.13 6.58
C ALA A 165 -9.08 11.00 6.39
N ILE A 166 -10.09 10.45 5.71
CA ILE A 166 -11.37 11.15 5.49
C ILE A 166 -12.11 11.33 6.83
N VAL A 167 -12.01 10.35 7.71
CA VAL A 167 -12.62 10.45 9.06
C VAL A 167 -11.92 11.50 9.91
N PHE A 168 -10.58 11.48 9.94
CA PHE A 168 -9.83 12.36 10.85
C PHE A 168 -9.75 13.81 10.38
N LEU A 169 -9.84 14.11 9.08
CA LEU A 169 -9.71 15.46 8.55
C LEU A 169 -10.67 16.47 9.20
N PRO A 170 -12.00 16.25 9.24
CA PRO A 170 -12.91 17.21 9.89
C PRO A 170 -12.62 17.39 11.37
N LEU A 171 -12.16 16.36 12.06
CA LEU A 171 -11.83 16.42 13.48
C LEU A 171 -10.58 17.26 13.74
N VAL A 172 -9.54 17.11 12.90
CA VAL A 172 -8.31 17.91 12.95
C VAL A 172 -8.62 19.38 12.68
N ILE A 173 -9.40 19.67 11.63
CA ILE A 173 -9.77 21.04 11.29
C ILE A 173 -10.65 21.67 12.36
N TRP A 174 -11.58 20.91 12.93
CA TRP A 174 -12.37 21.39 14.09
C TRP A 174 -11.48 21.71 15.28
N GLY A 175 -10.47 20.87 15.56
CA GLY A 175 -9.49 21.14 16.60
C GLY A 175 -8.67 22.40 16.33
N LEU A 176 -8.23 22.59 15.09
CA LEU A 176 -7.50 23.77 14.64
C LEU A 176 -8.35 25.04 14.79
N ASP A 177 -9.62 25.01 14.37
CA ASP A 177 -10.54 26.15 14.53
C ASP A 177 -10.78 26.50 16.00
N LYS A 178 -10.95 25.51 16.88
CA LYS A 178 -11.02 25.74 18.33
C LYS A 178 -9.76 26.39 18.88
N TYR A 179 -8.61 25.99 18.37
CA TYR A 179 -7.36 26.62 18.77
C TYR A 179 -7.24 28.06 18.26
N ILE A 180 -7.57 28.30 17.00
CA ILE A 180 -7.51 29.65 16.39
C ILE A 180 -8.46 30.62 17.08
N LEU A 181 -9.72 30.21 17.31
CA LEU A 181 -10.80 31.08 17.80
C LEU A 181 -10.83 31.19 19.33
N GLU A 182 -10.58 30.08 20.05
CA GLU A 182 -10.74 30.00 21.50
C GLU A 182 -9.46 29.69 22.26
N ARG A 183 -8.33 29.49 21.56
CA ARG A 183 -7.04 29.04 22.14
C ARG A 183 -7.10 27.68 22.84
N LYS A 184 -8.14 26.87 22.62
CA LYS A 184 -8.27 25.53 23.16
C LYS A 184 -7.45 24.53 22.34
N LYS A 185 -6.42 23.94 22.95
CA LYS A 185 -5.39 23.14 22.28
C LYS A 185 -5.75 21.66 22.17
N GLY A 186 -6.51 21.11 23.13
CA GLY A 186 -6.64 19.66 23.36
C GLY A 186 -7.16 18.87 22.15
N LEU A 187 -8.24 19.36 21.49
CA LEU A 187 -8.79 18.63 20.33
C LEU A 187 -7.80 18.61 19.15
N PHE A 188 -7.10 19.72 18.89
CA PHE A 188 -6.12 19.78 17.84
C PHE A 188 -4.95 18.83 18.09
N LEU A 189 -4.39 18.82 19.31
CA LEU A 189 -3.32 17.92 19.71
C LEU A 189 -3.71 16.45 19.55
N PHE A 190 -4.87 16.08 20.07
CA PHE A 190 -5.34 14.70 20.05
C PHE A 190 -5.69 14.23 18.63
N ALA A 191 -6.47 15.01 17.88
CA ALA A 191 -6.91 14.65 16.54
C ALA A 191 -5.72 14.56 15.56
N THR A 192 -4.76 15.48 15.67
CA THR A 192 -3.54 15.48 14.85
C THR A 192 -2.66 14.29 15.22
N ALA A 193 -2.53 13.94 16.50
CA ALA A 193 -1.77 12.75 16.90
C ALA A 193 -2.40 11.45 16.40
N LEU A 194 -3.74 11.30 16.43
CA LEU A 194 -4.45 10.16 15.84
C LEU A 194 -4.24 10.07 14.34
N MET A 195 -4.31 11.17 13.62
CA MET A 195 -4.06 11.23 12.18
C MET A 195 -2.62 10.80 11.84
N LEU A 196 -1.62 11.31 12.61
CA LEU A 196 -0.20 10.98 12.43
C LEU A 196 0.11 9.52 12.76
N ALA A 197 -0.56 8.95 13.75
CA ALA A 197 -0.43 7.55 14.12
C ALA A 197 -1.11 6.62 13.10
N SER A 198 -2.23 7.05 12.50
CA SER A 198 -3.03 6.20 11.62
C SER A 198 -2.27 5.81 10.36
N ASN A 199 -1.68 6.78 9.66
CA ASN A 199 -0.97 6.53 8.41
C ASN A 199 -0.05 7.72 8.08
N PHE A 200 1.25 7.49 8.00
CA PHE A 200 2.25 8.53 7.75
C PHE A 200 2.05 9.24 6.39
N TYR A 201 1.62 8.52 5.36
CA TYR A 201 1.41 9.06 4.02
C TYR A 201 0.24 10.04 3.97
N PHE A 202 -0.93 9.66 4.52
CA PHE A 202 -2.08 10.56 4.61
C PHE A 202 -1.87 11.67 5.64
N ALA A 203 -1.04 11.42 6.66
CA ALA A 203 -0.60 12.46 7.57
C ALA A 203 0.19 13.55 6.84
N PHE A 204 1.09 13.19 5.92
CA PHE A 204 1.81 14.15 5.08
C PHE A 204 0.85 14.99 4.23
N ILE A 205 -0.09 14.35 3.52
CA ILE A 205 -1.11 15.03 2.69
C ILE A 205 -1.94 16.01 3.54
N THR A 206 -2.47 15.54 4.66
CA THR A 206 -3.30 16.37 5.55
C THR A 206 -2.49 17.49 6.20
N SER A 207 -1.20 17.30 6.46
CA SER A 207 -0.32 18.32 7.02
C SER A 207 -0.16 19.52 6.10
N ILE A 208 0.08 19.29 4.81
CA ILE A 208 0.09 20.37 3.81
C ILE A 208 -1.23 21.13 3.84
N PHE A 209 -2.35 20.41 3.89
CA PHE A 209 -3.68 21.01 3.91
C PHE A 209 -3.95 21.83 5.19
N ILE A 210 -3.48 21.39 6.36
CA ILE A 210 -3.61 22.15 7.62
C ILE A 210 -3.02 23.55 7.45
N TYR A 211 -1.84 23.68 6.84
CA TYR A 211 -1.21 24.98 6.63
C TYR A 211 -1.92 25.82 5.56
N ILE A 212 -2.39 25.20 4.47
CA ILE A 212 -3.22 25.88 3.46
C ILE A 212 -4.54 26.37 4.10
N TYR A 213 -5.21 25.53 4.88
CA TYR A 213 -6.45 25.91 5.59
C TYR A 213 -6.20 27.05 6.59
N ALA A 214 -5.12 26.97 7.33
CA ALA A 214 -4.71 28.01 8.28
C ALA A 214 -4.47 29.36 7.60
N PHE A 215 -3.96 29.36 6.37
CA PHE A 215 -3.80 30.58 5.56
C PHE A 215 -5.15 31.27 5.32
N PHE A 216 -6.13 30.56 4.78
CA PHE A 216 -7.46 31.13 4.54
C PHE A 216 -8.13 31.56 5.84
N GLN A 217 -7.96 30.81 6.93
CA GLN A 217 -8.49 31.17 8.25
C GLN A 217 -7.80 32.40 8.85
N TYR A 218 -6.49 32.58 8.63
CA TYR A 218 -5.79 33.81 9.07
C TYR A 218 -6.43 35.05 8.46
N PHE A 219 -6.63 35.06 7.13
CA PHE A 219 -7.24 36.18 6.43
C PHE A 219 -8.73 36.39 6.75
N ALA A 220 -9.44 35.34 7.12
CA ALA A 220 -10.83 35.42 7.54
C ALA A 220 -11.02 35.99 8.96
N THR A 221 -10.11 35.67 9.90
CA THR A 221 -10.31 35.87 11.34
C THR A 221 -9.44 36.95 11.97
N GLN A 222 -8.21 37.19 11.47
CA GLN A 222 -7.30 38.13 12.08
C GLN A 222 -7.62 39.58 11.69
N GLN A 223 -7.69 40.47 12.68
CA GLN A 223 -7.90 41.89 12.48
C GLN A 223 -6.63 42.62 12.06
N ASN A 224 -5.51 42.39 12.77
CA ASN A 224 -4.20 42.92 12.46
C ASN A 224 -3.41 41.91 11.57
N LYS A 225 -3.13 42.29 10.32
CA LYS A 225 -2.45 41.46 9.33
C LYS A 225 -1.05 41.98 9.06
N THR A 226 -0.15 41.79 10.00
CA THR A 226 1.27 42.12 9.85
C THR A 226 2.08 40.84 9.67
N ILE A 227 3.29 40.95 9.07
CA ILE A 227 4.22 39.83 8.91
C ILE A 227 4.49 39.18 10.28
N LYS A 228 4.70 39.99 11.34
CA LYS A 228 4.95 39.48 12.70
C LYS A 228 3.76 38.65 13.21
N THR A 229 2.53 39.11 13.05
CA THR A 229 1.34 38.36 13.50
C THR A 229 1.14 37.10 12.67
N PHE A 230 1.43 37.14 11.37
CA PHE A 230 1.39 35.98 10.49
C PHE A 230 2.40 34.91 10.91
N LEU A 231 3.68 35.27 11.04
CA LEU A 231 4.71 34.34 11.49
C LEU A 231 4.41 33.75 12.88
N THR A 232 4.03 34.59 13.84
CA THR A 232 3.66 34.13 15.19
C THR A 232 2.48 33.14 15.16
N TYR A 233 1.50 33.37 14.30
CA TYR A 233 0.37 32.47 14.11
C TYR A 233 0.81 31.09 13.62
N TYR A 234 1.66 31.04 12.59
CA TYR A 234 2.18 29.78 12.06
C TYR A 234 3.12 29.06 13.00
N ILE A 235 4.03 29.78 13.69
CA ILE A 235 4.92 29.18 14.68
C ILE A 235 4.13 28.49 15.80
N ARG A 236 3.05 29.09 16.25
CA ARG A 236 2.19 28.50 17.28
C ARG A 236 1.47 27.24 16.80
N ILE A 237 0.99 27.21 15.55
CA ILE A 237 0.39 26.01 14.96
C ILE A 237 1.47 24.92 14.80
N ALA A 238 2.64 25.27 14.27
CA ALA A 238 3.76 24.35 14.09
C ALA A 238 4.23 23.75 15.44
N PHE A 239 4.30 24.53 16.49
CA PHE A 239 4.63 24.04 17.83
C PHE A 239 3.63 22.97 18.33
N LEU A 240 2.32 23.22 18.21
CA LEU A 240 1.31 22.23 18.59
C LEU A 240 1.34 21.00 17.69
N TYR A 241 1.57 21.19 16.39
CA TYR A 241 1.76 20.10 15.44
C TYR A 241 2.95 19.21 15.83
N SER A 242 4.10 19.82 16.16
CA SER A 242 5.29 19.08 16.61
C SER A 242 5.06 18.28 17.90
N LEU A 243 4.26 18.81 18.82
CA LEU A 243 3.85 18.07 20.02
C LEU A 243 2.94 16.89 19.67
N SER A 244 2.03 17.06 18.68
CA SER A 244 1.19 15.96 18.20
C SER A 244 2.04 14.89 17.48
N LEU A 245 3.07 15.30 16.74
CA LEU A 245 4.03 14.38 16.13
C LEU A 245 4.80 13.61 17.21
N GLY A 246 5.23 14.29 18.27
CA GLY A 246 5.84 13.65 19.44
C GLY A 246 4.91 12.64 20.10
N LEU A 247 3.61 12.95 20.26
CA LEU A 247 2.62 11.98 20.79
C LEU A 247 2.50 10.74 19.92
N ALA A 248 2.56 10.88 18.60
CA ALA A 248 2.46 9.80 17.64
C ALA A 248 3.80 9.08 17.36
N ALA A 249 4.91 9.48 17.99
CA ALA A 249 6.26 9.06 17.65
C ALA A 249 6.45 7.53 17.74
N VAL A 250 5.79 6.84 18.64
CA VAL A 250 5.83 5.38 18.79
C VAL A 250 5.34 4.66 17.53
N CYS A 251 4.38 5.25 16.80
CA CYS A 251 3.87 4.77 15.53
C CYS A 251 4.65 5.37 14.35
N PHE A 252 4.84 6.68 14.37
CA PHE A 252 5.34 7.45 13.24
C PHE A 252 6.81 7.16 12.90
N ILE A 253 7.69 7.06 13.90
CA ILE A 253 9.13 6.86 13.66
C ILE A 253 9.41 5.48 13.04
N PRO A 254 8.88 4.35 13.57
CA PRO A 254 9.01 3.05 12.92
C PRO A 254 8.44 3.02 11.50
N SER A 255 7.31 3.71 11.26
CA SER A 255 6.67 3.80 9.95
C SER A 255 7.56 4.48 8.91
N VAL A 256 8.15 5.61 9.27
CA VAL A 256 9.08 6.34 8.40
C VAL A 256 10.34 5.50 8.14
N ASN A 257 10.86 4.79 9.14
CA ASN A 257 11.97 3.86 8.95
C ASN A 257 11.62 2.74 7.97
N GLY A 258 10.40 2.18 8.04
CA GLY A 258 9.92 1.16 7.10
C GLY A 258 9.96 1.64 5.64
N VAL A 259 9.59 2.90 5.38
CA VAL A 259 9.69 3.50 4.03
C VAL A 259 11.14 3.61 3.56
N PHE A 260 12.02 4.15 4.41
CA PHE A 260 13.45 4.29 4.07
C PHE A 260 14.19 2.97 3.93
N SER A 261 13.66 1.91 4.52
CA SER A 261 14.18 0.54 4.41
C SER A 261 13.63 -0.24 3.21
N SER A 262 12.89 0.43 2.30
CA SER A 262 12.29 -0.16 1.10
C SER A 262 12.76 0.55 -0.17
N ASP A 263 12.61 -0.10 -1.33
CA ASP A 263 12.96 0.48 -2.64
C ASP A 263 11.92 1.46 -3.18
N ARG A 264 10.91 1.78 -2.40
CA ARG A 264 9.76 2.60 -2.83
C ARG A 264 10.11 4.01 -3.25
N LEU A 265 11.22 4.57 -2.73
CA LEU A 265 11.70 5.93 -3.04
C LEU A 265 12.69 5.96 -4.23
N ALA A 266 13.09 4.81 -4.76
CA ALA A 266 14.11 4.73 -5.81
C ALA A 266 13.57 4.97 -7.23
N THR A 267 12.25 5.10 -7.42
CA THR A 267 11.62 5.25 -8.75
C THR A 267 11.81 6.66 -9.31
N LYS A 268 12.23 6.76 -10.58
CA LYS A 268 12.27 8.01 -11.33
C LYS A 268 10.96 8.17 -12.10
N PHE A 269 10.47 9.42 -12.19
CA PHE A 269 9.24 9.72 -12.92
C PHE A 269 9.29 11.15 -13.44
N THR A 270 8.50 11.44 -14.46
CA THR A 270 8.32 12.78 -15.03
C THR A 270 6.92 13.28 -14.74
N VAL A 271 6.81 14.55 -14.37
CA VAL A 271 5.50 15.23 -14.17
C VAL A 271 5.34 16.28 -15.25
N PRO A 272 4.30 16.20 -16.08
CA PRO A 272 4.05 17.22 -17.12
C PRO A 272 3.61 18.53 -16.47
N LEU A 273 3.86 19.66 -17.15
CA LEU A 273 3.43 21.01 -16.71
C LEU A 273 1.89 21.14 -16.72
N PHE A 274 1.26 20.56 -17.72
CA PHE A 274 -0.18 20.55 -17.89
C PHE A 274 -0.65 19.13 -18.16
N PHE A 275 -1.89 18.83 -17.81
CA PHE A 275 -2.54 17.62 -18.27
C PHE A 275 -2.79 17.69 -19.78
N GLU A 276 -3.08 16.55 -20.38
CA GLU A 276 -3.55 16.50 -21.75
C GLU A 276 -4.87 17.25 -21.91
N ASP A 277 -5.12 17.76 -23.12
CA ASP A 277 -6.36 18.47 -23.45
C ASP A 277 -7.64 17.69 -23.11
N THR A 278 -7.58 16.38 -23.22
CA THR A 278 -8.66 15.45 -22.88
C THR A 278 -9.09 15.60 -21.42
N PHE A 279 -8.14 15.74 -20.49
CA PHE A 279 -8.44 15.96 -19.07
C PHE A 279 -9.27 17.22 -18.85
N TYR A 280 -8.86 18.36 -19.44
CA TYR A 280 -9.59 19.62 -19.26
C TYR A 280 -10.95 19.61 -19.94
N LYS A 281 -11.07 18.94 -21.09
CA LYS A 281 -12.32 18.75 -21.80
C LYS A 281 -13.30 17.87 -21.03
N ASN A 282 -12.80 16.80 -20.38
CA ASN A 282 -13.60 15.87 -19.60
C ASN A 282 -13.89 16.37 -18.17
N LEU A 283 -13.20 17.41 -17.71
CA LEU A 283 -13.38 17.94 -16.35
C LEU A 283 -14.84 18.28 -16.03
N MET A 284 -15.56 18.93 -16.94
CA MET A 284 -16.97 19.28 -16.75
C MET A 284 -17.87 18.04 -16.73
N GLU A 285 -17.54 17.05 -17.54
CA GLU A 285 -18.24 15.77 -17.56
C GLU A 285 -18.05 15.00 -16.25
N SER A 286 -16.81 14.93 -15.75
CA SER A 286 -16.47 14.22 -14.50
C SER A 286 -17.06 14.85 -13.23
N ILE A 287 -17.48 16.13 -13.30
CA ILE A 287 -18.20 16.76 -12.19
C ILE A 287 -19.63 16.23 -12.06
N PHE A 288 -20.28 15.91 -13.18
CA PHE A 288 -21.70 15.52 -13.23
C PHE A 288 -21.93 14.04 -13.41
N PHE A 289 -21.14 13.40 -14.28
CA PHE A 289 -21.33 12.02 -14.68
C PHE A 289 -20.21 11.14 -14.13
N ILE A 290 -20.53 9.91 -13.82
CA ILE A 290 -19.55 8.88 -13.49
C ILE A 290 -19.10 8.31 -14.83
N ASN A 291 -17.88 8.64 -15.24
CA ASN A 291 -17.23 8.02 -16.39
C ASN A 291 -16.45 6.80 -15.95
N ASN A 292 -16.66 5.68 -16.64
CA ASN A 292 -16.10 4.39 -16.28
C ASN A 292 -14.59 4.26 -16.57
N THR A 293 -13.96 5.29 -17.12
CA THR A 293 -12.59 5.21 -17.67
C THR A 293 -11.57 6.12 -16.98
N GLU A 294 -11.97 7.01 -16.07
CA GLU A 294 -11.04 7.97 -15.48
C GLU A 294 -10.93 7.91 -13.96
N ASP A 295 -9.70 7.90 -13.48
CA ASP A 295 -9.36 7.93 -12.04
C ASP A 295 -9.70 9.27 -11.34
N TYR A 296 -10.02 10.31 -12.08
CA TYR A 296 -10.08 11.71 -11.63
C TYR A 296 -11.48 12.25 -11.37
N GLN A 297 -12.41 11.39 -11.00
CA GLN A 297 -13.82 11.77 -10.85
C GLN A 297 -14.09 12.43 -9.50
N LEU A 298 -14.81 13.54 -9.54
CA LEU A 298 -15.32 14.24 -8.36
C LEU A 298 -16.74 13.79 -7.98
N ALA A 299 -17.58 13.53 -8.97
CA ALA A 299 -18.95 13.03 -8.87
C ALA A 299 -19.72 13.61 -7.67
N PHE A 300 -19.74 14.93 -7.53
CA PHE A 300 -20.54 15.59 -6.51
C PHE A 300 -22.03 15.62 -6.90
N PRO A 301 -22.95 15.62 -5.91
CA PRO A 301 -24.36 15.92 -6.21
C PRO A 301 -24.51 17.19 -7.03
N VAL A 302 -25.22 17.09 -8.16
CA VAL A 302 -25.37 18.19 -9.13
C VAL A 302 -25.91 19.46 -8.47
N PHE A 303 -26.74 19.34 -7.45
CA PHE A 303 -27.24 20.46 -6.66
C PHE A 303 -26.14 21.39 -6.12
N ILE A 304 -24.94 20.85 -5.83
CA ILE A 304 -23.80 21.63 -5.31
C ILE A 304 -23.34 22.65 -6.36
N LEU A 305 -23.31 22.29 -7.64
CA LEU A 305 -22.93 23.23 -8.69
C LEU A 305 -23.94 24.39 -8.79
N PHE A 306 -25.24 24.06 -8.73
CA PHE A 306 -26.29 25.09 -8.71
C PHE A 306 -26.16 26.01 -7.49
N LEU A 307 -25.79 25.45 -6.35
CA LEU A 307 -25.57 26.18 -5.11
C LEU A 307 -24.36 27.12 -5.22
N ILE A 308 -23.21 26.63 -5.69
CA ILE A 308 -21.96 27.40 -5.82
C ILE A 308 -22.12 28.52 -6.87
N THR A 309 -22.67 28.22 -8.03
CA THR A 309 -22.89 29.22 -9.09
C THR A 309 -23.87 30.31 -8.66
N SER A 310 -24.92 29.94 -7.95
CA SER A 310 -25.86 30.91 -7.36
C SER A 310 -25.22 31.81 -6.30
N ALA A 311 -24.14 31.34 -5.67
CA ALA A 311 -23.44 32.06 -4.60
C ALA A 311 -22.37 33.05 -5.12
N LEU A 312 -21.99 32.99 -6.41
CA LEU A 312 -20.96 33.87 -6.99
C LEU A 312 -21.31 35.36 -6.86
N LEU A 313 -22.60 35.69 -6.83
CA LEU A 313 -23.10 37.04 -6.66
C LEU A 313 -23.40 37.45 -5.22
N ILE A 314 -23.15 36.54 -4.25
CA ILE A 314 -23.40 36.84 -2.83
C ILE A 314 -22.29 37.73 -2.26
N ARG A 315 -22.63 38.93 -1.86
CA ARG A 315 -21.72 39.86 -1.17
C ARG A 315 -21.71 39.60 0.33
N ASN A 316 -21.05 38.50 0.73
CA ASN A 316 -20.85 38.15 2.16
C ASN A 316 -19.41 37.68 2.37
N LYS A 317 -18.66 38.35 3.24
CA LYS A 317 -17.23 38.08 3.47
C LYS A 317 -16.91 36.61 3.77
N LEU A 318 -17.75 35.94 4.59
CA LEU A 318 -17.53 34.54 4.95
C LEU A 318 -17.79 33.61 3.76
N VAL A 319 -18.91 33.83 3.02
CA VAL A 319 -19.21 33.06 1.82
C VAL A 319 -18.13 33.27 0.75
N THR A 320 -17.76 34.54 0.51
CA THR A 320 -16.68 34.86 -0.45
C THR A 320 -15.37 34.19 -0.10
N ASN A 321 -14.96 34.20 1.18
CA ASN A 321 -13.73 33.51 1.61
C ASN A 321 -13.79 31.98 1.33
N LYS A 322 -14.96 31.34 1.54
CA LYS A 322 -15.13 29.92 1.25
C LYS A 322 -15.15 29.63 -0.25
N LEU A 323 -15.77 30.50 -1.05
CA LEU A 323 -15.72 30.41 -2.52
C LEU A 323 -14.30 30.58 -3.06
N LEU A 324 -13.53 31.53 -2.53
CA LEU A 324 -12.11 31.71 -2.90
C LEU A 324 -11.29 30.48 -2.54
N PHE A 325 -11.55 29.87 -1.38
CA PHE A 325 -10.86 28.65 -0.98
C PHE A 325 -11.23 27.47 -1.90
N THR A 326 -12.53 27.33 -2.25
CA THR A 326 -12.96 26.30 -3.22
C THR A 326 -12.35 26.53 -4.60
N GLY A 327 -12.30 27.77 -5.07
CA GLY A 327 -11.65 28.12 -6.33
C GLY A 327 -10.15 27.83 -6.33
N PHE A 328 -9.47 28.12 -5.22
CA PHE A 328 -8.05 27.77 -5.06
C PHE A 328 -7.84 26.25 -5.13
N MET A 329 -8.66 25.46 -4.45
CA MET A 329 -8.59 23.98 -4.50
C MET A 329 -8.90 23.45 -5.91
N LEU A 330 -9.81 24.10 -6.65
CA LEU A 330 -10.09 23.76 -8.04
C LEU A 330 -8.88 24.05 -8.96
N VAL A 331 -8.18 25.17 -8.73
CA VAL A 331 -6.93 25.47 -9.46
C VAL A 331 -5.88 24.40 -9.17
N LEU A 332 -5.70 23.99 -7.90
CA LEU A 332 -4.79 22.90 -7.55
C LEU A 332 -5.18 21.59 -8.23
N TYR A 333 -6.46 21.31 -8.38
CA TYR A 333 -6.97 20.14 -9.09
C TYR A 333 -6.58 20.12 -10.59
N MET A 334 -6.45 21.29 -11.21
CA MET A 334 -6.11 21.44 -12.63
C MET A 334 -4.59 21.38 -12.92
N ILE A 335 -3.74 21.24 -11.91
CA ILE A 335 -2.27 21.30 -12.05
C ILE A 335 -1.65 19.93 -11.75
N PRO A 336 -0.96 19.26 -12.72
CA PRO A 336 -0.34 17.94 -12.50
C PRO A 336 0.65 17.92 -11.34
N TYR A 337 1.46 18.95 -11.16
CA TYR A 337 2.41 19.04 -10.05
C TYR A 337 1.77 18.95 -8.67
N THR A 338 0.51 19.38 -8.52
CA THR A 338 -0.22 19.22 -7.25
C THR A 338 -0.35 17.76 -6.85
N TYR A 339 -0.58 16.89 -7.81
CA TYR A 339 -0.72 15.46 -7.59
C TYR A 339 0.58 14.80 -7.12
N SER A 340 1.71 15.28 -7.63
CA SER A 340 3.03 14.87 -7.19
C SER A 340 3.37 15.43 -5.80
N VAL A 341 3.12 16.72 -5.56
CA VAL A 341 3.37 17.37 -4.25
C VAL A 341 2.61 16.66 -3.14
N PHE A 342 1.32 16.38 -3.33
CA PHE A 342 0.52 15.64 -2.34
C PHE A 342 0.89 14.16 -2.27
N ASN A 343 1.65 13.62 -3.22
CA ASN A 343 2.20 12.28 -3.19
C ASN A 343 3.68 12.22 -2.70
N GLY A 344 4.09 13.15 -1.87
CA GLY A 344 5.46 13.20 -1.35
C GLY A 344 6.52 13.52 -2.40
N PHE A 345 6.17 14.34 -3.38
CA PHE A 345 6.99 14.67 -4.56
C PHE A 345 7.33 13.44 -5.42
N SER A 346 6.51 12.40 -5.34
CA SER A 346 6.59 11.20 -6.16
C SER A 346 5.64 11.29 -7.37
N ALA A 347 5.39 10.19 -8.08
CA ALA A 347 4.49 10.11 -9.22
C ALA A 347 3.10 10.69 -8.91
N MET A 348 2.42 11.20 -9.93
CA MET A 348 1.08 11.78 -9.77
C MET A 348 0.09 10.79 -9.16
N GLN A 349 -0.62 11.23 -8.10
CA GLN A 349 -1.68 10.45 -7.45
C GLN A 349 -2.85 11.34 -7.04
N TYR A 350 -4.07 10.87 -7.21
CA TYR A 350 -5.32 11.58 -6.88
C TYR A 350 -5.79 11.39 -5.43
N ARG A 351 -5.03 10.75 -4.57
CA ARG A 351 -5.39 10.35 -3.19
C ARG A 351 -5.74 11.52 -2.27
N TRP A 352 -5.43 12.76 -2.65
CA TRP A 352 -5.72 13.99 -1.92
C TRP A 352 -7.14 14.57 -2.16
N PHE A 353 -7.95 13.97 -3.00
CA PHE A 353 -9.29 14.50 -3.39
C PHE A 353 -10.26 14.63 -2.21
N TYR A 354 -10.09 13.87 -1.14
CA TYR A 354 -10.87 14.03 0.08
C TYR A 354 -10.72 15.43 0.71
N LEU A 355 -9.60 16.11 0.50
CA LEU A 355 -9.38 17.49 0.92
C LEU A 355 -10.28 18.44 0.15
N PHE A 356 -10.40 18.23 -1.16
CA PHE A 356 -11.30 19.00 -2.00
C PHE A 356 -12.76 18.73 -1.65
N ALA A 357 -13.14 17.47 -1.43
CA ALA A 357 -14.48 17.11 -0.96
C ALA A 357 -14.83 17.79 0.37
N PHE A 358 -13.88 17.87 1.31
CA PHE A 358 -14.06 18.59 2.57
C PHE A 358 -14.35 20.09 2.34
N VAL A 359 -13.59 20.76 1.47
CA VAL A 359 -13.76 22.18 1.19
C VAL A 359 -15.08 22.46 0.50
N VAL A 360 -15.48 21.63 -0.48
CA VAL A 360 -16.77 21.74 -1.17
C VAL A 360 -17.93 21.56 -0.18
N ALA A 361 -17.88 20.54 0.65
CA ALA A 361 -18.92 20.31 1.66
C ALA A 361 -19.01 21.45 2.68
N GLN A 362 -17.85 21.95 3.16
CA GLN A 362 -17.83 23.11 4.06
C GLN A 362 -18.42 24.36 3.40
N THR A 363 -18.04 24.65 2.16
CA THR A 363 -18.53 25.79 1.37
C THR A 363 -20.03 25.69 1.14
N SER A 364 -20.53 24.50 0.82
CA SER A 364 -21.97 24.25 0.65
C SER A 364 -22.77 24.58 1.90
N ALA A 365 -22.26 24.25 3.10
CA ALA A 365 -22.90 24.61 4.35
C ALA A 365 -23.04 26.14 4.55
N TYR A 366 -21.98 26.89 4.22
CA TYR A 366 -21.98 28.35 4.36
C TYR A 366 -22.93 29.01 3.38
N ILE A 367 -22.96 28.56 2.13
CA ILE A 367 -23.86 29.09 1.10
C ILE A 367 -25.31 28.77 1.45
N LEU A 368 -25.59 27.48 1.73
CA LEU A 368 -26.94 27.01 2.02
C LEU A 368 -27.53 27.72 3.24
N ASP A 369 -26.76 27.89 4.30
CA ASP A 369 -27.17 28.61 5.50
C ASP A 369 -27.51 30.09 5.18
N TRP A 370 -26.64 30.75 4.41
CA TRP A 370 -26.86 32.13 4.01
C TRP A 370 -28.09 32.29 3.11
N MET A 371 -28.25 31.43 2.12
CA MET A 371 -29.39 31.49 1.18
C MET A 371 -30.72 31.20 1.88
N LEU A 372 -30.77 30.30 2.85
CA LEU A 372 -31.98 30.01 3.63
C LEU A 372 -32.40 31.15 4.55
N LEU A 373 -31.40 31.92 5.06
CA LEU A 373 -31.65 33.09 5.92
C LEU A 373 -32.05 34.36 5.09
N HIS A 374 -31.60 34.48 3.84
CA HIS A 374 -31.73 35.69 3.04
C HIS A 374 -32.50 35.41 1.74
N LYS A 375 -33.56 34.64 1.80
CA LYS A 375 -34.38 34.21 0.64
C LYS A 375 -34.70 35.28 -0.40
N LYS A 376 -34.97 36.53 0.01
CA LYS A 376 -35.39 37.63 -0.87
C LYS A 376 -34.23 38.38 -1.54
N LYS A 377 -32.97 38.14 -1.14
CA LYS A 377 -31.79 38.92 -1.55
C LYS A 377 -30.95 38.30 -2.67
N VAL A 378 -31.26 37.08 -3.06
CA VAL A 378 -30.46 36.35 -4.06
C VAL A 378 -31.00 36.52 -5.46
N ASN A 379 -30.14 36.77 -6.41
CA ASN A 379 -30.50 36.69 -7.83
C ASN A 379 -30.44 35.22 -8.28
N TYR A 380 -31.62 34.60 -8.40
CA TYR A 380 -31.76 33.15 -8.64
C TYR A 380 -31.72 32.78 -10.13
N LEU A 381 -31.40 33.72 -11.05
CA LEU A 381 -31.43 33.44 -12.48
C LEU A 381 -30.02 33.14 -13.06
N ILE A 382 -29.03 33.93 -12.71
CA ILE A 382 -27.71 33.86 -13.36
C ILE A 382 -26.99 32.53 -12.97
N GLY A 383 -27.01 32.18 -11.69
CA GLY A 383 -26.38 30.96 -11.22
C GLY A 383 -26.98 29.68 -11.85
N PRO A 384 -28.29 29.48 -11.80
CA PRO A 384 -28.95 28.36 -12.46
C PRO A 384 -28.73 28.32 -13.97
N LEU A 385 -28.76 29.46 -14.65
CA LEU A 385 -28.49 29.52 -16.10
C LEU A 385 -27.07 29.03 -16.42
N LEU A 386 -26.08 29.48 -15.65
CA LEU A 386 -24.70 29.04 -15.83
C LEU A 386 -24.54 27.54 -15.54
N ALA A 387 -25.11 27.05 -14.43
CA ALA A 387 -25.06 25.64 -14.08
C ALA A 387 -25.77 24.76 -15.13
N THR A 388 -26.92 25.22 -15.64
CA THR A 388 -27.64 24.50 -16.67
C THR A 388 -26.87 24.48 -17.99
N ALA A 389 -26.24 25.59 -18.39
CA ALA A 389 -25.39 25.62 -19.57
C ALA A 389 -24.20 24.67 -19.48
N LEU A 390 -23.53 24.63 -18.31
CA LEU A 390 -22.45 23.67 -18.04
C LEU A 390 -22.93 22.23 -18.09
N PHE A 391 -24.12 21.95 -17.54
CA PHE A 391 -24.70 20.61 -17.59
C PHE A 391 -25.06 20.19 -19.02
N ILE A 392 -25.68 21.07 -19.79
CA ILE A 392 -26.00 20.83 -21.22
C ILE A 392 -24.70 20.54 -22.00
N TYR A 393 -23.65 21.31 -21.76
CA TYR A 393 -22.36 21.07 -22.41
C TYR A 393 -21.77 19.68 -22.03
N ALA A 394 -21.77 19.32 -20.76
CA ALA A 394 -21.29 18.02 -20.29
C ALA A 394 -22.11 16.85 -20.88
N PHE A 395 -23.43 17.01 -20.92
CA PHE A 395 -24.36 16.05 -21.52
C PHE A 395 -24.14 15.90 -23.03
N TYR A 396 -24.00 17.03 -23.75
CA TYR A 396 -23.71 17.02 -25.19
C TYR A 396 -22.39 16.30 -25.48
N ARG A 397 -21.35 16.54 -24.68
CA ARG A 397 -20.08 15.85 -24.84
C ARG A 397 -20.21 14.33 -24.63
N LYS A 398 -20.90 13.93 -23.57
CA LYS A 398 -21.08 12.49 -23.26
C LYS A 398 -21.78 11.77 -24.42
N VAL A 399 -22.87 12.32 -24.92
CA VAL A 399 -23.74 11.65 -25.89
C VAL A 399 -23.23 11.78 -27.32
N ASN A 400 -22.78 13.00 -27.73
CA ASN A 400 -22.51 13.28 -29.14
C ASN A 400 -21.02 13.31 -29.50
N ILE A 401 -20.13 13.54 -28.53
CA ILE A 401 -18.68 13.58 -28.78
C ILE A 401 -18.05 12.25 -28.39
N ASN A 402 -18.38 11.75 -27.20
CA ASN A 402 -17.82 10.50 -26.70
C ASN A 402 -18.66 9.26 -27.09
N GLU A 403 -19.79 9.47 -27.78
CA GLU A 403 -20.72 8.43 -28.28
C GLU A 403 -21.11 7.39 -27.19
N GLN A 404 -21.13 7.82 -25.93
CA GLN A 404 -21.44 6.93 -24.82
C GLN A 404 -22.96 6.79 -24.65
N PRO A 405 -23.50 5.57 -24.59
CA PRO A 405 -24.92 5.36 -24.38
C PRO A 405 -25.34 5.87 -22.99
N LEU A 406 -26.59 6.37 -22.91
CA LEU A 406 -27.18 6.74 -21.63
C LEU A 406 -27.51 5.49 -20.81
N GLU A 407 -26.94 5.43 -19.61
CA GLU A 407 -27.23 4.40 -18.63
C GLU A 407 -28.37 4.84 -17.69
N THR A 408 -28.90 3.91 -16.91
CA THR A 408 -29.99 4.22 -15.92
C THR A 408 -29.58 5.32 -14.96
N ILE A 409 -28.30 5.36 -14.56
CA ILE A 409 -27.78 6.40 -13.66
C ILE A 409 -27.84 7.79 -14.29
N ASP A 410 -27.59 7.90 -15.60
CA ASP A 410 -27.63 9.19 -16.29
C ASP A 410 -29.05 9.78 -16.28
N ASN A 411 -30.08 8.92 -16.42
CA ASN A 411 -31.46 9.35 -16.30
C ASN A 411 -31.80 9.88 -14.90
N ILE A 412 -31.23 9.25 -13.85
CA ILE A 412 -31.38 9.73 -12.47
C ILE A 412 -30.66 11.08 -12.30
N LEU A 413 -29.46 11.24 -12.85
CA LEU A 413 -28.71 12.49 -12.81
C LEU A 413 -29.44 13.61 -13.56
N ILE A 414 -30.05 13.32 -14.71
CA ILE A 414 -30.92 14.26 -15.45
C ILE A 414 -32.12 14.66 -14.59
N GLY A 415 -32.80 13.68 -13.97
CA GLY A 415 -33.94 13.94 -13.09
C GLY A 415 -33.56 14.80 -11.86
N THR A 416 -32.44 14.51 -11.21
CA THR A 416 -31.94 15.31 -10.07
C THR A 416 -31.42 16.68 -10.50
N THR A 417 -30.91 16.82 -11.73
CA THR A 417 -30.58 18.13 -12.32
C THR A 417 -31.84 18.96 -12.53
N ALA A 418 -32.89 18.38 -13.12
CA ALA A 418 -34.18 19.04 -13.27
C ALA A 418 -34.76 19.47 -11.91
N LEU A 419 -34.70 18.60 -10.91
CA LEU A 419 -35.11 18.93 -9.54
C LEU A 419 -34.26 20.07 -8.92
N SER A 420 -32.96 20.12 -9.22
CA SER A 420 -32.07 21.22 -8.79
C SER A 420 -32.49 22.56 -9.40
N ILE A 421 -32.77 22.55 -10.71
CA ILE A 421 -33.27 23.73 -11.43
C ILE A 421 -34.59 24.23 -10.81
N ILE A 422 -35.57 23.34 -10.67
CA ILE A 422 -36.87 23.65 -10.05
C ILE A 422 -36.69 24.18 -8.64
N THR A 423 -35.87 23.54 -7.83
CA THR A 423 -35.59 23.94 -6.44
C THR A 423 -35.05 25.36 -6.36
N ILE A 424 -34.08 25.72 -7.22
CA ILE A 424 -33.46 27.04 -7.21
C ILE A 424 -34.39 28.10 -7.78
N LEU A 425 -35.10 27.84 -8.89
CA LEU A 425 -36.04 28.77 -9.50
C LEU A 425 -37.21 29.08 -8.56
N LEU A 426 -37.73 28.06 -7.88
CA LEU A 426 -38.83 28.20 -6.93
C LEU A 426 -38.38 28.57 -5.52
N TRP A 427 -37.08 28.77 -5.27
CA TRP A 427 -36.50 29.05 -3.94
C TRP A 427 -37.23 30.13 -3.14
N ARG A 428 -37.68 31.20 -3.82
CA ARG A 428 -38.40 32.30 -3.16
C ARG A 428 -39.82 31.94 -2.75
N TYR A 429 -40.48 31.09 -3.50
CA TYR A 429 -41.89 30.79 -3.41
C TYR A 429 -42.21 29.62 -2.49
N LEU A 430 -41.34 28.65 -2.44
CA LEU A 430 -41.52 27.45 -1.64
C LEU A 430 -41.48 27.75 -0.14
N SER A 431 -42.30 27.04 0.66
CA SER A 431 -42.17 27.08 2.10
C SER A 431 -40.79 26.53 2.53
N LYS A 432 -40.35 26.86 3.72
CA LYS A 432 -39.04 26.39 4.24
C LYS A 432 -38.97 24.85 4.30
N VAL A 433 -40.07 24.20 4.69
CA VAL A 433 -40.15 22.74 4.84
C VAL A 433 -40.04 22.10 3.47
N VAL A 434 -40.87 22.51 2.49
CA VAL A 434 -40.84 21.96 1.12
C VAL A 434 -39.48 22.14 0.47
N LEU A 435 -38.87 23.30 0.63
CA LEU A 435 -37.52 23.57 0.11
C LEU A 435 -36.48 22.62 0.71
N GLN A 436 -36.53 22.45 2.04
CA GLN A 436 -35.60 21.52 2.70
C GLN A 436 -35.84 20.07 2.26
N SER A 437 -37.08 19.65 2.07
CA SER A 437 -37.40 18.29 1.57
C SER A 437 -36.87 18.07 0.16
N PHE A 438 -37.00 19.06 -0.75
CA PHE A 438 -36.45 18.96 -2.10
C PHE A 438 -34.93 18.84 -2.11
N ILE A 439 -34.24 19.61 -1.25
CA ILE A 439 -32.78 19.55 -1.11
C ILE A 439 -32.33 18.19 -0.54
N ILE A 440 -33.03 17.70 0.50
CA ILE A 440 -32.72 16.35 1.07
C ILE A 440 -32.89 15.29 -0.03
N LEU A 441 -34.02 15.27 -0.71
CA LEU A 441 -34.30 14.29 -1.75
C LEU A 441 -33.22 14.33 -2.84
N ASN A 442 -32.91 15.53 -3.34
CA ASN A 442 -31.91 15.70 -4.38
C ASN A 442 -30.53 15.17 -3.96
N VAL A 443 -30.04 15.60 -2.80
CA VAL A 443 -28.70 15.22 -2.33
C VAL A 443 -28.63 13.72 -1.99
N LEU A 444 -29.63 13.18 -1.28
CA LEU A 444 -29.62 11.76 -0.91
C LEU A 444 -29.73 10.85 -2.13
N VAL A 445 -30.66 11.14 -3.07
CA VAL A 445 -30.80 10.34 -4.28
C VAL A 445 -29.49 10.34 -5.06
N ASN A 446 -28.88 11.53 -5.28
CA ASN A 446 -27.59 11.60 -5.96
C ASN A 446 -26.51 10.78 -5.26
N VAL A 447 -26.29 10.98 -3.95
CA VAL A 447 -25.22 10.31 -3.21
C VAL A 447 -25.45 8.79 -3.20
N ILE A 448 -26.66 8.33 -2.95
CA ILE A 448 -26.98 6.89 -2.92
C ILE A 448 -26.77 6.25 -4.30
N CYS A 449 -27.29 6.90 -5.35
CA CYS A 449 -27.15 6.39 -6.72
C CYS A 449 -25.69 6.37 -7.18
N ILE A 450 -24.94 7.44 -6.91
CA ILE A 450 -23.51 7.51 -7.23
C ILE A 450 -22.75 6.37 -6.53
N ASN A 451 -22.97 6.16 -5.23
CA ASN A 451 -22.29 5.08 -4.49
C ASN A 451 -22.72 3.70 -4.97
N TYR A 452 -24.02 3.50 -5.29
CA TYR A 452 -24.52 2.24 -5.84
C TYR A 452 -23.83 1.90 -7.17
N VAL A 453 -23.86 2.83 -8.13
CA VAL A 453 -23.25 2.63 -9.45
C VAL A 453 -21.75 2.44 -9.35
N TYR A 454 -21.08 3.21 -8.49
CA TYR A 454 -19.64 3.02 -8.28
C TYR A 454 -19.34 1.60 -7.77
N SER A 455 -20.15 1.08 -6.87
CA SER A 455 -20.00 -0.27 -6.29
C SER A 455 -20.32 -1.38 -7.28
N ASP A 456 -21.29 -1.17 -8.18
CA ASP A 456 -21.77 -2.16 -9.14
C ASP A 456 -20.91 -2.19 -10.43
N THR A 457 -20.77 -1.04 -11.09
CA THR A 457 -20.21 -0.98 -12.45
C THR A 457 -18.81 -0.44 -12.54
N ALA A 458 -18.43 0.54 -11.69
CA ALA A 458 -17.12 1.16 -11.79
C ALA A 458 -15.98 0.20 -11.42
N LEU A 459 -16.23 -0.76 -10.52
CA LEU A 459 -15.27 -1.80 -10.17
C LEU A 459 -14.95 -2.71 -11.35
N SER A 460 -15.97 -3.16 -12.09
CA SER A 460 -15.77 -4.09 -13.20
C SER A 460 -15.14 -3.43 -14.42
N LYS A 461 -15.50 -2.17 -14.69
CA LYS A 461 -15.05 -1.45 -15.90
C LYS A 461 -13.70 -0.73 -15.72
N HIS A 462 -13.44 -0.19 -14.51
CA HIS A 462 -12.25 0.65 -14.26
C HIS A 462 -10.97 -0.14 -14.05
N PHE A 463 -11.07 -1.31 -13.42
CA PHE A 463 -9.89 -2.09 -13.02
C PHE A 463 -9.83 -3.46 -13.71
N ASN A 464 -10.73 -3.75 -14.65
CA ASN A 464 -10.92 -5.13 -15.16
C ASN A 464 -11.11 -6.13 -14.00
N GLN A 465 -11.64 -5.65 -12.87
CA GLN A 465 -11.75 -6.38 -11.61
C GLN A 465 -13.23 -6.58 -11.31
N ALA A 466 -13.70 -7.80 -11.49
CA ALA A 466 -15.02 -8.17 -10.99
C ALA A 466 -15.08 -7.98 -9.46
N GLY A 467 -16.26 -7.68 -8.90
CA GLY A 467 -16.47 -7.78 -7.47
C GLY A 467 -16.18 -9.20 -7.01
N ALA A 468 -15.44 -9.36 -5.91
CA ALA A 468 -15.24 -10.67 -5.32
C ALA A 468 -16.56 -11.20 -4.77
N THR A 469 -16.87 -12.50 -5.00
CA THR A 469 -18.02 -13.19 -4.43
C THR A 469 -17.59 -14.06 -3.25
N LYS A 470 -18.52 -14.44 -2.39
CA LYS A 470 -18.23 -15.37 -1.29
C LYS A 470 -17.61 -16.68 -1.79
N GLU A 471 -18.12 -17.22 -2.90
CA GLU A 471 -17.58 -18.45 -3.49
C GLU A 471 -16.12 -18.26 -3.95
N SER A 472 -15.80 -17.11 -4.55
CA SER A 472 -14.42 -16.81 -5.02
C SER A 472 -13.37 -16.76 -3.91
N LEU A 473 -13.79 -16.57 -2.64
CA LEU A 473 -12.86 -16.54 -1.48
C LEU A 473 -12.27 -17.91 -1.14
N HIS A 474 -12.90 -18.99 -1.64
CA HIS A 474 -12.44 -20.37 -1.42
C HIS A 474 -11.66 -20.95 -2.61
N GLY A 475 -11.27 -20.09 -3.54
CA GLY A 475 -10.45 -20.44 -4.70
C GLY A 475 -8.98 -20.71 -4.35
N PRO A 476 -8.19 -21.22 -5.32
CA PRO A 476 -6.77 -21.49 -5.14
C PRO A 476 -5.98 -20.27 -4.64
N GLY A 477 -5.13 -20.48 -3.64
CA GLY A 477 -4.33 -19.42 -2.99
C GLY A 477 -5.06 -18.55 -1.97
N LEU A 478 -6.34 -18.79 -1.76
CA LEU A 478 -7.19 -18.15 -0.74
C LEU A 478 -7.55 -19.17 0.36
N ASP A 479 -8.75 -19.10 0.93
CA ASP A 479 -9.22 -20.05 1.94
C ASP A 479 -9.66 -21.39 1.30
N ASN A 480 -8.75 -21.98 0.51
CA ASN A 480 -8.98 -23.24 -0.20
C ASN A 480 -8.71 -24.41 0.74
N LYS A 481 -9.75 -25.20 1.01
CA LYS A 481 -9.69 -26.30 1.93
C LYS A 481 -8.67 -27.38 1.52
N ASP A 482 -8.62 -27.74 0.24
CA ASP A 482 -7.76 -28.82 -0.24
C ASP A 482 -6.28 -28.42 -0.17
N GLU A 483 -5.95 -27.14 -0.47
CA GLU A 483 -4.59 -26.61 -0.27
C GLU A 483 -4.20 -26.61 1.20
N ILE A 484 -5.09 -26.13 2.06
CA ILE A 484 -4.88 -26.11 3.52
C ILE A 484 -4.68 -27.52 4.07
N ASP A 485 -5.43 -28.50 3.60
CA ASP A 485 -5.29 -29.89 4.03
C ASP A 485 -3.96 -30.49 3.56
N ALA A 486 -3.47 -30.15 2.36
CA ALA A 486 -2.13 -30.54 1.89
C ALA A 486 -1.02 -29.90 2.75
N ILE A 487 -1.12 -28.62 3.07
CA ILE A 487 -0.18 -27.92 3.97
C ILE A 487 -0.19 -28.53 5.37
N ARG A 488 -1.38 -28.79 5.93
CA ARG A 488 -1.51 -29.43 7.25
C ARG A 488 -0.95 -30.85 7.29
N TYR A 489 -1.08 -31.62 6.22
CA TYR A 489 -0.44 -32.91 6.11
C TYR A 489 1.07 -32.78 6.30
N ILE A 490 1.72 -31.85 5.60
CA ILE A 490 3.17 -31.59 5.74
C ILE A 490 3.49 -31.19 7.19
N GLN A 491 2.78 -30.25 7.77
CA GLN A 491 3.00 -29.72 9.12
C GLN A 491 2.79 -30.79 10.21
N ASN A 492 1.97 -31.81 9.97
CA ASN A 492 1.78 -32.92 10.88
C ASN A 492 2.92 -33.91 10.83
N GLN A 493 3.55 -34.13 9.68
CA GLN A 493 4.66 -35.06 9.50
C GLN A 493 6.01 -34.46 9.86
N ASP A 494 6.19 -33.15 9.68
CA ASP A 494 7.47 -32.46 9.88
C ASP A 494 7.28 -31.27 10.83
N LYS A 495 8.05 -31.27 11.93
CA LYS A 495 8.02 -30.23 12.98
C LYS A 495 9.24 -29.32 12.95
N ASP A 496 10.19 -29.57 12.06
CA ASP A 496 11.33 -28.69 11.85
C ASP A 496 10.91 -27.34 11.25
N PHE A 497 11.85 -26.40 11.18
CA PHE A 497 11.67 -25.19 10.38
C PHE A 497 11.97 -25.50 8.92
N TYR A 498 11.03 -25.21 8.03
CA TYR A 498 11.16 -25.31 6.57
C TYR A 498 10.25 -24.33 5.87
N ARG A 499 10.53 -24.09 4.56
CA ARG A 499 9.63 -23.34 3.68
C ARG A 499 8.95 -24.23 2.66
N ILE A 500 7.75 -23.79 2.25
CA ILE A 500 6.93 -24.44 1.22
C ILE A 500 6.78 -23.47 0.04
N ILE A 501 6.88 -23.98 -1.18
CA ILE A 501 6.48 -23.29 -2.39
C ILE A 501 5.20 -23.95 -2.93
N ASN A 502 4.17 -23.13 -3.12
CA ASN A 502 2.94 -23.49 -3.84
C ASN A 502 2.77 -22.56 -5.04
N PRO A 503 3.20 -22.95 -6.25
CA PRO A 503 3.15 -22.09 -7.44
C PRO A 503 1.78 -22.08 -8.14
N ASN A 504 0.81 -22.87 -7.67
CA ASN A 504 -0.48 -23.07 -8.35
C ASN A 504 -1.44 -21.89 -8.25
N ASN A 505 -1.07 -20.84 -7.53
CA ASN A 505 -1.96 -19.72 -7.26
C ASN A 505 -1.38 -18.38 -7.74
N ASN A 506 -2.26 -17.41 -7.97
CA ASN A 506 -1.88 -16.06 -8.38
C ASN A 506 -1.62 -15.11 -7.20
N TYR A 507 -1.88 -15.53 -5.95
CA TYR A 507 -1.78 -14.71 -4.75
C TYR A 507 -0.42 -14.90 -4.08
N LYS A 508 0.36 -13.82 -3.99
CA LYS A 508 1.71 -13.85 -3.42
C LYS A 508 1.71 -13.91 -1.88
N ASN A 509 0.57 -13.60 -1.27
CA ASN A 509 0.41 -13.52 0.18
C ASN A 509 -0.29 -14.75 0.78
N THR A 510 -0.51 -15.81 0.01
CA THR A 510 -1.13 -17.07 0.45
C THR A 510 -0.53 -17.62 1.77
N PRO A 511 0.80 -17.59 1.99
CA PRO A 511 1.38 -18.06 3.24
C PRO A 511 0.80 -17.40 4.49
N MET A 512 0.47 -16.11 4.42
CA MET A 512 -0.12 -15.35 5.53
C MET A 512 -1.50 -15.86 5.96
N LEU A 513 -2.28 -16.39 5.01
CA LEU A 513 -3.63 -16.90 5.25
C LEU A 513 -3.63 -18.38 5.63
N GLN A 514 -2.86 -19.18 4.89
CA GLN A 514 -2.84 -20.64 5.06
C GLN A 514 -1.88 -21.10 6.17
N GLY A 515 -1.10 -20.18 6.77
CA GLY A 515 -0.28 -20.41 7.97
C GLY A 515 0.93 -21.31 7.71
N TYR A 516 1.74 -21.01 6.67
CA TYR A 516 2.99 -21.70 6.42
C TYR A 516 4.13 -20.73 6.06
N HIS A 517 5.37 -21.14 6.24
CA HIS A 517 6.51 -20.31 5.85
C HIS A 517 6.73 -20.43 4.34
N GLY A 518 6.56 -19.33 3.62
CA GLY A 518 6.69 -19.26 2.17
C GLY A 518 7.96 -18.59 1.70
N THR A 519 7.97 -18.24 0.40
CA THR A 519 9.06 -17.47 -0.24
C THR A 519 8.51 -16.26 -0.99
N SER A 520 7.24 -15.90 -0.81
CA SER A 520 6.54 -14.91 -1.62
C SER A 520 5.90 -13.82 -0.77
N THR A 521 5.82 -12.62 -1.34
CA THR A 521 5.04 -11.52 -0.78
C THR A 521 4.67 -10.50 -1.87
N TYR A 522 3.57 -9.78 -1.62
CA TYR A 522 3.17 -8.60 -2.38
C TYR A 522 2.74 -7.51 -1.40
N GLN A 523 3.59 -6.51 -1.19
CA GLN A 523 3.31 -5.34 -0.35
C GLN A 523 4.22 -4.15 -0.68
N SER A 524 3.85 -2.93 -0.29
CA SER A 524 4.55 -1.71 -0.71
C SER A 524 5.91 -1.47 -0.02
N LEU A 525 6.12 -2.01 1.18
CA LEU A 525 7.32 -1.76 2.01
C LEU A 525 8.16 -3.03 2.17
N VAL A 526 8.42 -3.72 1.06
CA VAL A 526 9.33 -4.89 1.06
C VAL A 526 10.72 -4.45 1.52
N ASN A 527 11.33 -5.22 2.43
CA ASN A 527 12.69 -4.99 2.90
C ASN A 527 13.66 -4.89 1.71
N HIS A 528 14.41 -3.77 1.63
CA HIS A 528 15.36 -3.49 0.55
C HIS A 528 16.37 -4.61 0.35
N ASP A 529 16.98 -5.15 1.42
CA ASP A 529 18.00 -6.18 1.32
C ASP A 529 17.44 -7.47 0.68
N VAL A 530 16.22 -7.89 1.07
CA VAL A 530 15.55 -9.06 0.47
C VAL A 530 15.21 -8.80 -0.99
N HIS A 531 14.73 -7.60 -1.30
CA HIS A 531 14.39 -7.23 -2.66
C HIS A 531 15.64 -7.14 -3.56
N ASP A 532 16.74 -6.56 -3.06
CA ASP A 532 18.05 -6.51 -3.73
C ASP A 532 18.62 -7.91 -3.99
N PHE A 533 18.51 -8.81 -2.99
CA PHE A 533 18.86 -10.22 -3.14
C PHE A 533 18.11 -10.86 -4.30
N MET A 534 16.79 -10.72 -4.35
CA MET A 534 15.96 -11.35 -5.37
C MET A 534 16.16 -10.74 -6.76
N LYS A 535 16.29 -9.42 -6.86
CA LYS A 535 16.29 -8.69 -8.14
C LYS A 535 17.66 -8.41 -8.72
N ASN A 536 18.66 -8.08 -7.89
CA ASN A 536 19.98 -7.67 -8.36
C ASN A 536 21.06 -8.73 -8.11
N LYS A 537 21.16 -9.25 -6.88
CA LYS A 537 22.25 -10.16 -6.50
C LYS A 537 22.11 -11.52 -7.19
N TYR A 538 20.90 -12.07 -7.22
CA TYR A 538 20.63 -13.36 -7.86
C TYR A 538 19.75 -13.25 -9.10
N ASN A 539 19.13 -12.11 -9.36
CA ASN A 539 18.26 -11.84 -10.51
C ASN A 539 17.26 -12.98 -10.76
N VAL A 540 16.50 -13.29 -9.70
CA VAL A 540 15.54 -14.40 -9.74
C VAL A 540 14.37 -14.01 -10.64
N PHE A 541 14.09 -14.85 -11.64
CA PHE A 541 12.99 -14.62 -12.57
C PHE A 541 11.63 -14.51 -11.87
N GLN A 542 10.88 -13.44 -12.14
CA GLN A 542 9.59 -13.14 -11.52
C GLN A 542 8.45 -12.98 -12.52
N GLY A 543 8.71 -13.04 -13.81
CA GLY A 543 7.74 -12.80 -14.88
C GLY A 543 7.35 -11.32 -15.07
N TYR A 544 7.52 -10.50 -14.05
CA TYR A 544 7.23 -9.08 -14.06
C TYR A 544 8.18 -8.32 -13.11
N ASP A 545 8.65 -7.13 -13.51
CA ASP A 545 9.44 -6.27 -12.64
C ASP A 545 8.54 -5.42 -11.73
N SER A 546 8.78 -5.46 -10.43
CA SER A 546 8.03 -4.67 -9.45
C SER A 546 8.89 -4.40 -8.22
N PRO A 547 8.84 -3.19 -7.65
CA PRO A 547 9.51 -2.87 -6.39
C PRO A 547 8.73 -3.38 -5.16
N SER A 548 7.57 -4.02 -5.35
CA SER A 548 6.62 -4.32 -4.29
C SER A 548 6.35 -5.81 -4.11
N MET A 549 6.98 -6.69 -4.91
CA MET A 549 6.71 -8.11 -4.82
C MET A 549 7.88 -8.98 -5.26
N PHE A 550 7.93 -10.17 -4.69
CA PHE A 550 8.66 -11.33 -5.19
C PHE A 550 7.82 -12.58 -4.95
N PHE A 551 8.03 -13.62 -5.76
CA PHE A 551 7.15 -14.77 -5.73
C PHE A 551 7.91 -16.09 -5.52
N GLN A 552 8.67 -16.52 -6.49
CA GLN A 552 9.30 -17.84 -6.52
C GLN A 552 10.83 -17.72 -6.64
N LEU A 553 11.51 -18.86 -6.57
CA LEU A 553 12.97 -18.94 -6.69
C LEU A 553 13.42 -19.47 -8.07
N ASP A 554 12.50 -19.47 -9.05
CA ASP A 554 12.71 -19.91 -10.43
C ASP A 554 13.26 -21.37 -10.53
N LYS A 555 12.86 -22.24 -9.60
CA LYS A 555 13.34 -23.64 -9.50
C LYS A 555 14.86 -23.77 -9.41
N ARG A 556 15.56 -22.71 -8.94
CA ARG A 556 17.02 -22.70 -8.75
C ARG A 556 17.38 -23.43 -7.46
N LEU A 557 17.82 -24.68 -7.59
CA LEU A 557 18.09 -25.61 -6.47
C LEU A 557 18.93 -25.00 -5.36
N PHE A 558 20.00 -24.26 -5.71
CA PHE A 558 20.93 -23.70 -4.74
C PHE A 558 20.26 -22.65 -3.84
N LEU A 559 19.40 -21.79 -4.43
CA LEU A 559 18.61 -20.80 -3.70
C LEU A 559 17.58 -21.49 -2.81
N GLU A 560 16.88 -22.50 -3.34
CA GLU A 560 15.87 -23.25 -2.60
C GLU A 560 16.51 -23.97 -1.40
N ASN A 561 17.67 -24.58 -1.60
CA ASN A 561 18.42 -25.23 -0.51
C ASN A 561 18.84 -24.24 0.57
N MET A 562 19.47 -23.14 0.18
CA MET A 562 19.96 -22.10 1.11
C MET A 562 18.81 -21.51 1.94
N LEU A 563 17.65 -21.31 1.33
CA LEU A 563 16.47 -20.75 2.01
C LEU A 563 15.64 -21.81 2.77
N GLY A 564 16.05 -23.07 2.75
CA GLY A 564 15.36 -24.15 3.46
C GLY A 564 14.00 -24.50 2.85
N VAL A 565 13.84 -24.37 1.51
CA VAL A 565 12.65 -24.84 0.81
C VAL A 565 12.67 -26.35 0.76
N LYS A 566 11.81 -26.98 1.58
CA LYS A 566 11.79 -28.43 1.76
C LYS A 566 10.62 -29.09 1.02
N TYR A 567 9.56 -28.34 0.71
CA TYR A 567 8.37 -28.90 0.08
C TYR A 567 7.87 -28.03 -1.08
N TYR A 568 7.42 -28.74 -2.12
CA TYR A 568 6.60 -28.19 -3.20
C TYR A 568 5.20 -28.83 -3.16
N VAL A 569 4.17 -28.00 -3.31
CA VAL A 569 2.78 -28.44 -3.41
C VAL A 569 2.28 -28.09 -4.80
N LEU A 570 2.05 -29.10 -5.64
CA LEU A 570 1.67 -28.94 -7.05
C LEU A 570 0.29 -29.53 -7.29
N SER A 571 -0.51 -28.90 -8.17
CA SER A 571 -1.79 -29.47 -8.61
C SER A 571 -1.57 -30.78 -9.37
N GLU A 572 -2.56 -31.66 -9.40
CA GLU A 572 -2.51 -32.97 -10.07
C GLU A 572 -2.16 -32.87 -11.57
N GLY A 573 -2.49 -31.74 -12.22
CA GLY A 573 -2.15 -31.49 -13.61
C GLY A 573 -0.73 -31.03 -13.88
N ALA A 574 0.13 -30.89 -12.86
CA ALA A 574 1.52 -30.47 -13.02
C ALA A 574 2.34 -31.50 -13.80
N THR A 575 3.19 -31.01 -14.68
CA THR A 575 4.04 -31.84 -15.54
C THR A 575 5.39 -32.13 -14.86
N LYS A 576 6.15 -33.07 -15.41
CA LYS A 576 7.50 -33.42 -14.88
C LYS A 576 8.45 -32.21 -14.89
N THR A 577 8.28 -31.28 -15.82
CA THR A 577 9.07 -30.03 -15.92
C THR A 577 8.73 -29.03 -14.83
N ASP A 578 7.58 -29.18 -14.16
CA ASP A 578 7.19 -28.32 -13.04
C ASP A 578 7.90 -28.70 -11.73
N ILE A 579 8.46 -29.91 -11.68
CA ILE A 579 9.16 -30.44 -10.50
C ILE A 579 10.63 -30.05 -10.58
N PRO A 580 11.19 -29.27 -9.61
CA PRO A 580 12.61 -28.95 -9.62
C PRO A 580 13.49 -30.19 -9.43
N TYR A 581 14.74 -30.14 -9.86
CA TYR A 581 15.72 -31.20 -9.56
C TYR A 581 15.91 -31.39 -8.04
N GLY A 582 16.07 -32.65 -7.64
CA GLY A 582 16.30 -33.00 -6.21
C GLY A 582 15.03 -33.19 -5.40
N TYR A 583 13.86 -32.98 -6.00
CA TYR A 583 12.58 -33.25 -5.35
C TYR A 583 12.06 -34.63 -5.69
N THR A 584 11.58 -35.34 -4.69
CA THR A 584 10.97 -36.68 -4.80
C THR A 584 9.50 -36.59 -4.42
N TYR A 585 8.66 -37.36 -5.11
CA TYR A 585 7.23 -37.48 -4.77
C TYR A 585 7.10 -38.07 -3.37
N LEU A 586 6.28 -37.42 -2.54
CA LEU A 586 5.99 -37.82 -1.17
C LEU A 586 4.61 -38.43 -1.03
N GLN A 587 3.57 -37.65 -1.37
CA GLN A 587 2.17 -38.01 -1.12
C GLN A 587 1.24 -37.15 -1.98
N GLN A 588 0.06 -37.67 -2.31
CA GLN A 588 -1.07 -36.92 -2.83
C GLN A 588 -2.08 -36.65 -1.71
N VAL A 589 -2.56 -35.41 -1.61
CA VAL A 589 -3.61 -34.98 -0.68
C VAL A 589 -4.65 -34.19 -1.48
N GLY A 590 -5.87 -34.75 -1.63
CA GLY A 590 -6.86 -34.19 -2.52
C GLY A 590 -6.31 -34.05 -3.94
N PRO A 591 -6.48 -32.89 -4.62
CA PRO A 591 -5.97 -32.64 -5.97
C PRO A 591 -4.52 -32.16 -5.98
N TYR A 592 -3.78 -32.25 -4.87
CA TYR A 592 -2.40 -31.76 -4.76
C TYR A 592 -1.40 -32.89 -4.53
N ASN A 593 -0.30 -32.85 -5.30
CA ASN A 593 0.88 -33.70 -5.14
C ASN A 593 1.94 -32.96 -4.32
N ILE A 594 2.45 -33.61 -3.29
CA ILE A 594 3.50 -33.08 -2.41
C ILE A 594 4.82 -33.69 -2.83
N TYR A 595 5.82 -32.85 -3.05
CA TYR A 595 7.20 -33.24 -3.35
C TYR A 595 8.13 -32.73 -2.27
N LYS A 596 9.14 -33.52 -1.91
CA LYS A 596 10.13 -33.22 -0.88
C LYS A 596 11.51 -33.02 -1.48
N ASN A 597 12.17 -31.93 -1.10
CA ASN A 597 13.56 -31.64 -1.45
C ASN A 597 14.51 -32.37 -0.52
N GLU A 598 15.28 -33.31 -1.04
CA GLU A 598 16.26 -34.09 -0.27
C GLU A 598 17.50 -33.27 0.13
N PHE A 599 17.73 -32.13 -0.56
CA PHE A 599 18.87 -31.26 -0.37
C PHE A 599 18.57 -29.99 0.43
N ALA A 600 17.34 -29.81 0.93
CA ALA A 600 16.99 -28.64 1.72
C ALA A 600 17.92 -28.51 2.95
N LEU A 601 18.46 -27.32 3.15
CA LEU A 601 19.26 -26.97 4.33
C LEU A 601 18.36 -26.48 5.47
N PRO A 602 18.73 -26.69 6.73
CA PRO A 602 17.97 -26.16 7.86
C PRO A 602 18.08 -24.64 7.95
N LEU A 603 17.30 -24.02 8.85
CA LEU A 603 17.24 -22.55 9.04
C LEU A 603 18.63 -21.91 9.24
N GLY A 604 19.56 -22.61 9.87
CA GLY A 604 20.90 -22.13 10.13
C GLY A 604 21.96 -23.22 10.02
N TYR A 605 23.13 -22.84 9.50
CA TYR A 605 24.31 -23.70 9.38
C TYR A 605 25.59 -22.86 9.27
N VAL A 606 26.76 -23.46 9.52
CA VAL A 606 28.05 -22.76 9.60
C VAL A 606 28.81 -22.83 8.28
N TYR A 607 29.23 -21.66 7.81
CA TYR A 607 30.24 -21.54 6.77
C TYR A 607 31.64 -21.36 7.37
N GLU A 608 32.62 -22.06 6.81
CA GLU A 608 34.05 -21.95 7.19
C GLU A 608 34.82 -20.98 6.27
N ALA A 609 34.25 -20.66 5.08
CA ALA A 609 34.86 -19.80 4.10
C ALA A 609 33.91 -18.69 3.65
N GLY A 610 34.48 -17.59 3.18
CA GLY A 610 33.71 -16.45 2.68
C GLY A 610 34.39 -15.73 1.54
N ILE A 611 33.63 -14.90 0.83
CA ILE A 611 34.11 -13.93 -0.16
C ILE A 611 33.52 -12.55 0.11
N SER A 612 34.21 -11.53 -0.37
CA SER A 612 33.66 -10.15 -0.33
C SER A 612 32.54 -9.94 -1.36
N ASP A 613 31.67 -8.96 -1.10
CA ASP A 613 30.63 -8.56 -2.07
C ASP A 613 31.24 -8.08 -3.41
N GLU A 614 32.45 -7.50 -3.39
CA GLU A 614 33.16 -7.12 -4.59
C GLU A 614 33.58 -8.33 -5.44
N GLU A 615 34.11 -9.39 -4.82
CA GLU A 615 34.46 -10.63 -5.53
C GLU A 615 33.20 -11.34 -6.05
N PHE A 616 32.15 -11.38 -5.24
CA PHE A 616 30.86 -11.95 -5.60
C PHE A 616 30.26 -11.29 -6.84
N SER A 617 30.36 -9.95 -6.96
CA SER A 617 29.79 -9.20 -8.09
C SER A 617 30.47 -9.52 -9.43
N LYS A 618 31.70 -10.07 -9.43
CA LYS A 618 32.43 -10.50 -10.62
C LYS A 618 31.98 -11.87 -11.13
N LEU A 619 31.27 -12.65 -10.34
CA LEU A 619 30.78 -13.99 -10.69
C LEU A 619 29.57 -13.94 -11.63
N ASN A 620 29.48 -14.87 -12.57
CA ASN A 620 28.26 -15.11 -13.32
C ASN A 620 27.19 -15.78 -12.42
N PHE A 621 25.91 -15.79 -12.86
CA PHE A 621 24.82 -16.27 -11.98
C PHE A 621 24.89 -17.75 -11.66
N ALA A 622 25.44 -18.61 -12.54
CA ALA A 622 25.66 -20.03 -12.22
C ALA A 622 26.74 -20.22 -11.15
N GLU A 623 27.79 -19.40 -11.16
CA GLU A 623 28.82 -19.36 -10.14
C GLU A 623 28.27 -18.85 -8.80
N ARG A 624 27.43 -17.78 -8.84
CA ARG A 624 26.77 -17.27 -7.63
C ARG A 624 25.88 -18.31 -6.97
N ASP A 625 25.15 -19.09 -7.75
CA ASP A 625 24.33 -20.19 -7.22
C ASP A 625 25.20 -21.26 -6.56
N GLN A 626 26.24 -21.73 -7.22
CA GLN A 626 27.11 -22.79 -6.68
C GLN A 626 27.86 -22.35 -5.43
N LEU A 627 28.22 -21.06 -5.34
CA LEU A 627 28.91 -20.48 -4.18
C LEU A 627 28.13 -20.71 -2.88
N LEU A 628 26.80 -20.70 -2.93
CA LEU A 628 25.93 -20.85 -1.75
C LEU A 628 26.16 -22.15 -0.96
N LEU A 629 26.77 -23.17 -1.53
CA LEU A 629 27.12 -24.39 -0.82
C LEU A 629 28.60 -24.45 -0.38
N ASP A 630 29.41 -23.44 -0.75
CA ASP A 630 30.85 -23.45 -0.49
C ASP A 630 31.28 -22.32 0.44
N ALA A 631 30.73 -21.13 0.25
CA ALA A 631 31.16 -19.95 0.97
C ALA A 631 30.03 -18.93 1.14
N VAL A 632 30.15 -18.10 2.17
CA VAL A 632 29.23 -16.99 2.46
C VAL A 632 29.75 -15.69 1.85
N VAL A 633 28.85 -14.86 1.38
CA VAL A 633 29.14 -13.49 0.94
C VAL A 633 29.03 -12.54 2.15
N VAL A 634 30.08 -11.78 2.42
CA VAL A 634 30.13 -10.78 3.52
C VAL A 634 30.85 -9.53 3.06
N ASP A 635 30.67 -8.41 3.77
CA ASP A 635 31.34 -7.14 3.41
C ASP A 635 32.88 -7.26 3.56
N ASN A 636 33.36 -7.89 4.65
CA ASN A 636 34.78 -8.05 4.95
C ASN A 636 35.08 -9.41 5.58
N VAL A 637 35.74 -10.28 4.82
CA VAL A 637 36.11 -11.62 5.26
C VAL A 637 37.14 -11.57 6.39
N GLY A 638 38.12 -10.66 6.32
CA GLY A 638 39.23 -10.58 7.28
C GLY A 638 38.85 -10.19 8.71
N SER A 639 37.62 -9.66 8.92
CA SER A 639 37.10 -9.34 10.25
C SER A 639 36.33 -10.48 10.92
N LEU A 640 36.18 -11.61 10.22
CA LEU A 640 35.33 -12.73 10.64
C LEU A 640 36.16 -14.03 10.74
N PRO A 641 35.72 -15.03 11.48
CA PRO A 641 36.42 -16.33 11.59
C PRO A 641 36.21 -17.18 10.31
N LEU A 642 36.54 -16.62 9.16
CA LEU A 642 36.34 -17.21 7.83
C LEU A 642 37.66 -17.32 7.08
N LYS A 643 37.81 -18.36 6.31
CA LYS A 643 38.88 -18.49 5.31
C LYS A 643 38.46 -17.81 4.03
N GLN A 644 39.40 -17.16 3.32
CA GLN A 644 39.17 -16.66 1.99
C GLN A 644 38.87 -17.80 1.03
N PHE A 645 37.72 -17.76 0.34
CA PHE A 645 37.35 -18.77 -0.64
C PHE A 645 38.02 -18.49 -2.00
N ASN A 646 38.52 -19.52 -2.63
CA ASN A 646 39.08 -19.40 -3.98
C ASN A 646 37.98 -19.69 -5.03
N THR A 647 37.51 -18.66 -5.71
CA THR A 647 36.42 -18.75 -6.70
C THR A 647 36.74 -19.63 -7.91
N LYS A 648 38.04 -19.92 -8.17
CA LYS A 648 38.43 -20.86 -9.23
C LYS A 648 37.98 -22.33 -8.95
N GLN A 649 37.51 -22.62 -7.76
CA GLN A 649 36.98 -23.95 -7.38
C GLN A 649 35.50 -24.11 -7.78
N LEU A 650 34.82 -23.02 -8.21
CA LEU A 650 33.46 -23.10 -8.70
C LEU A 650 33.42 -23.84 -10.04
N ASP A 651 32.56 -24.83 -10.12
CA ASP A 651 32.49 -25.78 -11.27
C ASP A 651 31.24 -25.47 -12.11
N SER A 652 31.13 -24.23 -12.60
CA SER A 652 30.16 -23.82 -13.59
C SER A 652 30.74 -23.97 -15.01
N LYS A 653 29.88 -24.21 -15.98
CA LYS A 653 30.30 -24.31 -17.38
C LYS A 653 29.62 -23.21 -18.21
N GLN A 654 30.46 -22.37 -18.84
CA GLN A 654 29.95 -21.45 -19.87
C GLN A 654 29.74 -22.21 -21.18
N ILE A 655 28.55 -22.07 -21.74
CA ILE A 655 28.22 -22.64 -23.06
C ILE A 655 28.62 -21.62 -24.11
N LYS A 656 29.49 -22.05 -25.02
CA LYS A 656 29.98 -21.19 -26.10
C LYS A 656 28.89 -20.94 -27.12
N ILE A 657 28.60 -19.70 -27.37
CA ILE A 657 27.69 -19.23 -28.42
C ILE A 657 28.55 -18.94 -29.66
N ASN A 658 28.16 -19.49 -30.82
CA ASN A 658 28.78 -19.15 -32.08
C ASN A 658 28.01 -17.97 -32.72
N PRO A 659 28.57 -16.75 -32.74
CA PRO A 659 27.86 -15.58 -33.24
C PRO A 659 27.42 -15.70 -34.69
N ASN A 660 28.15 -16.46 -35.52
CA ASN A 660 27.87 -16.64 -36.93
C ASN A 660 26.67 -17.60 -37.20
N LYS A 661 26.22 -18.31 -36.17
CA LYS A 661 25.06 -19.22 -36.27
C LYS A 661 23.78 -18.60 -35.68
N ILE A 662 23.87 -17.43 -35.10
CA ILE A 662 22.69 -16.72 -34.58
C ILE A 662 21.86 -16.27 -35.79
N LYS A 663 20.55 -16.59 -35.77
CA LYS A 663 19.59 -16.10 -36.77
C LYS A 663 18.73 -15.00 -36.14
N LEU A 664 18.51 -13.95 -36.92
CA LEU A 664 17.63 -12.85 -36.56
C LEU A 664 16.38 -12.89 -37.46
N GLU A 665 15.21 -12.93 -36.87
CA GLU A 665 13.93 -12.88 -37.58
C GLU A 665 13.18 -11.64 -37.17
N ASN A 666 12.76 -10.80 -38.12
CA ASN A 666 12.10 -9.50 -37.88
C ASN A 666 12.93 -8.56 -37.00
N ILE A 667 14.26 -8.67 -37.07
CA ILE A 667 15.19 -7.83 -36.33
C ILE A 667 16.31 -7.38 -37.26
N GLU A 668 16.56 -6.08 -37.28
CA GLU A 668 17.75 -5.48 -37.88
C GLU A 668 18.75 -5.17 -36.78
N LYS A 669 20.04 -5.50 -36.99
CA LYS A 669 21.09 -5.23 -36.00
C LYS A 669 22.12 -4.29 -36.56
N GLU A 670 22.31 -3.16 -35.84
CA GLU A 670 23.38 -2.20 -36.09
C GLU A 670 24.18 -2.00 -34.80
N LYS A 671 25.39 -2.56 -34.74
CA LYS A 671 26.24 -2.61 -33.52
C LYS A 671 25.50 -3.27 -32.35
N ASP A 672 25.26 -2.52 -31.28
CA ASP A 672 24.55 -2.96 -30.07
C ASP A 672 23.06 -2.59 -30.10
N ILE A 673 22.57 -1.98 -31.17
CA ILE A 673 21.17 -1.61 -31.32
C ILE A 673 20.46 -2.66 -32.18
N LEU A 674 19.35 -3.16 -31.66
CA LEU A 674 18.39 -3.99 -32.39
C LEU A 674 17.16 -3.13 -32.72
N THR A 675 16.82 -3.03 -33.99
CA THR A 675 15.53 -2.53 -34.46
C THR A 675 14.59 -3.70 -34.61
N VAL A 676 13.64 -3.83 -33.75
CA VAL A 676 12.69 -4.94 -33.68
C VAL A 676 11.40 -4.52 -34.36
N HIS A 677 10.97 -5.30 -35.33
CA HIS A 677 9.65 -5.23 -35.94
C HIS A 677 8.69 -6.17 -35.20
N GLU A 678 7.47 -6.35 -35.67
CA GLU A 678 6.51 -7.23 -35.00
C GLU A 678 7.05 -8.65 -34.82
N ASN A 679 6.96 -9.16 -33.58
CA ASN A 679 7.39 -10.51 -33.20
C ASN A 679 8.86 -10.81 -33.54
N GLY A 680 9.77 -9.91 -33.21
CA GLY A 680 11.21 -10.08 -33.41
C GLY A 680 11.77 -11.25 -32.59
N ARG A 681 12.62 -12.08 -33.25
CA ARG A 681 13.22 -13.27 -32.64
C ARG A 681 14.73 -13.34 -32.89
N ILE A 682 15.46 -13.74 -31.84
CA ILE A 682 16.88 -14.10 -31.89
C ILE A 682 16.95 -15.61 -31.64
N ILE A 683 17.38 -16.37 -32.61
CA ILE A 683 17.51 -17.83 -32.52
C ILE A 683 18.98 -18.17 -32.34
N VAL A 684 19.30 -18.76 -31.19
CA VAL A 684 20.67 -19.09 -30.78
C VAL A 684 20.84 -20.60 -30.69
N PRO A 685 21.60 -21.23 -31.60
CA PRO A 685 21.92 -22.64 -31.49
C PRO A 685 22.75 -22.94 -30.25
N VAL A 686 22.37 -23.98 -29.51
CA VAL A 686 23.02 -24.39 -28.25
C VAL A 686 23.59 -25.79 -28.41
N ASP A 687 24.86 -25.93 -28.03
CA ASP A 687 25.50 -27.24 -27.97
C ASP A 687 25.26 -27.89 -26.60
N ASN A 688 24.49 -28.99 -26.60
CA ASN A 688 23.90 -29.60 -25.40
C ASN A 688 24.76 -30.69 -24.73
N THR A 689 25.97 -30.95 -25.18
CA THR A 689 26.65 -32.21 -24.88
C THR A 689 27.13 -32.38 -23.44
N ASP A 690 27.16 -31.33 -22.59
CA ASP A 690 27.81 -31.39 -21.27
C ASP A 690 27.08 -30.67 -20.13
N MET A 691 25.75 -30.56 -20.13
CA MET A 691 25.01 -29.94 -19.07
C MET A 691 24.88 -30.86 -17.83
N LEU A 692 25.37 -30.43 -16.69
CA LEU A 692 25.39 -31.20 -15.45
C LEU A 692 24.38 -30.69 -14.40
N GLY A 693 23.76 -29.56 -14.64
CA GLY A 693 22.78 -28.91 -13.78
C GLY A 693 21.85 -27.97 -14.55
N ASP A 694 21.31 -26.93 -13.89
CA ASP A 694 20.44 -25.93 -14.50
C ASP A 694 21.15 -25.14 -15.60
N LEU A 695 20.37 -24.78 -16.63
CA LEU A 695 20.81 -23.91 -17.69
C LEU A 695 20.29 -22.49 -17.42
N LEU A 696 21.19 -21.58 -17.11
CA LEU A 696 20.87 -20.17 -16.87
C LEU A 696 21.19 -19.34 -18.11
N VAL A 697 20.18 -18.66 -18.64
CA VAL A 697 20.29 -17.72 -19.76
C VAL A 697 20.24 -16.31 -19.22
N GLU A 698 21.32 -15.57 -19.40
CA GLU A 698 21.45 -14.18 -18.98
C GLU A 698 21.39 -13.28 -20.21
N ILE A 699 20.46 -12.29 -20.16
CA ILE A 699 20.28 -11.30 -21.22
C ILE A 699 20.38 -9.90 -20.62
N LYS A 700 21.19 -9.03 -21.24
CA LYS A 700 21.21 -7.62 -20.91
C LYS A 700 20.63 -6.80 -22.07
N ILE A 701 19.41 -6.28 -21.85
CA ILE A 701 18.63 -5.55 -22.85
C ILE A 701 17.88 -4.37 -22.23
N ARG A 702 17.78 -3.27 -22.99
CA ARG A 702 17.04 -2.08 -22.59
C ARG A 702 16.32 -1.48 -23.79
N ASN A 703 15.07 -1.02 -23.61
CA ASN A 703 14.38 -0.21 -24.61
C ASN A 703 14.97 1.21 -24.64
N VAL A 704 15.34 1.70 -25.84
CA VAL A 704 15.98 3.02 -26.02
C VAL A 704 15.04 4.15 -25.59
N ASN A 705 13.73 3.99 -25.85
CA ASN A 705 12.70 4.97 -25.49
C ASN A 705 12.16 4.78 -24.07
N LYS A 706 12.72 3.82 -23.31
CA LYS A 706 12.29 3.50 -21.93
C LYS A 706 10.85 2.96 -21.81
N GLU A 707 10.24 2.57 -22.89
CA GLU A 707 8.88 2.02 -22.91
C GLU A 707 8.83 0.60 -22.34
N SER A 708 7.64 0.17 -21.92
CA SER A 708 7.43 -1.20 -21.49
C SER A 708 7.59 -2.18 -22.66
N PHE A 709 8.18 -3.35 -22.37
CA PHE A 709 8.36 -4.40 -23.36
C PHE A 709 8.37 -5.79 -22.74
N GLY A 710 8.05 -6.79 -23.55
CA GLY A 710 8.20 -8.19 -23.17
C GLY A 710 9.47 -8.79 -23.79
N VAL A 711 10.23 -9.55 -22.99
CA VAL A 711 11.35 -10.37 -23.44
C VAL A 711 11.14 -11.79 -22.96
N ASN A 712 11.03 -12.72 -23.90
CA ASN A 712 10.75 -14.13 -23.61
C ASN A 712 11.94 -14.97 -23.98
N VAL A 713 12.21 -16.01 -23.20
CA VAL A 713 13.17 -17.05 -23.54
C VAL A 713 12.44 -18.38 -23.55
N ASN A 714 12.28 -18.96 -24.71
CA ASN A 714 11.41 -20.11 -24.96
C ASN A 714 9.98 -19.84 -24.45
N ASP A 715 9.52 -20.59 -23.47
CA ASP A 715 8.19 -20.51 -22.83
C ASP A 715 8.11 -19.52 -21.65
N LYS A 716 9.24 -18.98 -21.21
CA LYS A 716 9.28 -18.03 -20.07
C LYS A 716 9.17 -16.60 -20.53
N SER A 717 8.13 -15.92 -20.10
CA SER A 717 7.83 -14.53 -20.45
C SER A 717 8.14 -13.58 -19.31
N MET A 718 8.91 -12.53 -19.59
CA MET A 718 9.21 -11.42 -18.67
C MET A 718 8.70 -10.11 -19.25
N ILE A 719 7.94 -9.37 -18.45
CA ILE A 719 7.46 -8.02 -18.78
C ILE A 719 8.28 -6.99 -18.00
N LYS A 720 8.96 -6.11 -18.73
CA LYS A 720 9.62 -4.92 -18.18
C LYS A 720 8.66 -3.74 -18.28
N GLY A 721 8.37 -3.11 -17.15
CA GLY A 721 7.54 -1.90 -17.10
C GLY A 721 8.25 -0.67 -17.68
N ASN A 722 7.47 0.37 -18.01
CA ASN A 722 8.00 1.67 -18.45
C ASN A 722 8.93 2.24 -17.37
N GLU A 723 10.15 2.65 -17.75
CA GLU A 723 11.18 3.14 -16.81
C GLU A 723 10.79 4.46 -16.13
N ASP A 724 9.94 5.26 -16.75
CA ASP A 724 9.41 6.51 -16.19
C ASP A 724 8.07 6.30 -15.46
N GLY A 725 7.64 5.04 -15.28
CA GLY A 725 6.41 4.67 -14.59
C GLY A 725 6.51 4.77 -13.07
N ALA A 726 5.37 4.98 -12.40
CA ALA A 726 5.28 5.14 -10.94
C ALA A 726 5.80 3.94 -10.12
N TYR A 727 5.91 2.78 -10.75
CA TYR A 727 6.32 1.50 -10.15
C TYR A 727 7.46 0.85 -10.92
N ALA A 728 8.21 1.63 -11.70
CA ALA A 728 9.35 1.12 -12.44
C ALA A 728 10.46 0.66 -11.50
N TYR A 729 11.06 -0.48 -11.80
CA TYR A 729 12.29 -0.94 -11.18
C TYR A 729 13.42 -0.91 -12.23
N PRO A 730 14.62 -0.38 -11.93
CA PRO A 730 15.66 -0.18 -12.93
C PRO A 730 16.40 -1.48 -13.27
N LEU A 731 15.68 -2.49 -13.77
CA LEU A 731 16.23 -3.77 -14.18
C LEU A 731 16.56 -3.75 -15.68
N GLU A 732 17.83 -3.99 -16.04
CA GLU A 732 18.30 -4.12 -17.43
C GLU A 732 18.81 -5.52 -17.76
N ARG A 733 18.97 -6.36 -16.73
CA ARG A 733 19.48 -7.71 -16.82
C ARG A 733 18.41 -8.70 -16.41
N PHE A 734 18.28 -9.78 -17.16
CA PHE A 734 17.25 -10.81 -16.95
C PHE A 734 17.93 -12.18 -16.97
N VAL A 735 17.66 -13.00 -15.97
CA VAL A 735 18.18 -14.36 -15.86
C VAL A 735 17.02 -15.33 -15.88
N TYR A 736 17.09 -16.30 -16.76
CA TYR A 736 16.09 -17.35 -16.93
C TYR A 736 16.72 -18.70 -16.63
N ASN A 737 16.17 -19.42 -15.66
CA ASN A 737 16.53 -20.83 -15.45
C ASN A 737 15.66 -21.73 -16.33
N LEU A 738 16.25 -22.40 -17.29
CA LEU A 738 15.53 -23.37 -18.15
C LEU A 738 15.50 -24.77 -17.54
N GLY A 739 16.18 -24.99 -16.40
CA GLY A 739 16.26 -26.28 -15.73
C GLY A 739 17.26 -27.26 -16.37
N LYS A 740 17.53 -28.34 -15.65
CA LYS A 740 18.49 -29.38 -16.07
C LYS A 740 18.01 -30.20 -17.26
N ASP A 741 16.71 -30.45 -17.32
CA ASP A 741 16.13 -31.37 -18.32
C ASP A 741 15.71 -30.64 -19.63
N ALA A 742 15.90 -29.34 -19.70
CA ALA A 742 15.46 -28.51 -20.81
C ALA A 742 16.24 -28.75 -22.11
N LYS A 743 17.39 -29.33 -22.14
CA LYS A 743 18.27 -29.66 -23.27
C LYS A 743 17.86 -29.04 -24.64
N PRO A 744 17.70 -27.74 -24.75
CA PRO A 744 17.28 -27.10 -25.99
C PRO A 744 18.42 -27.24 -27.03
N THR A 745 18.09 -27.58 -28.27
CA THR A 745 19.03 -27.52 -29.40
C THR A 745 19.21 -26.08 -29.86
N GLU A 746 18.24 -25.23 -29.54
CA GLU A 746 18.25 -23.81 -29.84
C GLU A 746 17.48 -23.04 -28.72
N LEU A 747 17.88 -21.80 -28.49
CA LEU A 747 17.16 -20.86 -27.66
C LEU A 747 16.46 -19.82 -28.53
N ILE A 748 15.20 -19.59 -28.29
CA ILE A 748 14.40 -18.56 -28.96
C ILE A 748 14.20 -17.40 -27.96
N ILE A 749 14.85 -16.28 -28.26
CA ILE A 749 14.66 -15.05 -27.49
C ILE A 749 13.72 -14.16 -28.28
N SER A 750 12.50 -13.93 -27.77
CA SER A 750 11.48 -13.12 -28.45
C SER A 750 11.32 -11.78 -27.76
N ILE A 751 11.36 -10.70 -28.54
CA ILE A 751 11.03 -9.34 -28.07
C ILE A 751 9.65 -9.01 -28.64
N THR A 752 8.66 -8.86 -27.75
CA THR A 752 7.24 -8.81 -28.16
C THR A 752 6.77 -7.42 -28.59
N THR A 753 7.50 -6.38 -28.25
CA THR A 753 7.14 -4.99 -28.57
C THR A 753 8.05 -4.44 -29.65
N PRO A 754 7.53 -3.91 -30.77
CA PRO A 754 8.34 -3.22 -31.77
C PRO A 754 9.08 -2.02 -31.18
N GLY A 755 10.30 -1.74 -31.67
CA GLY A 755 11.09 -0.60 -31.18
C GLY A 755 12.59 -0.79 -31.30
N GLN A 756 13.34 0.15 -30.71
CA GLN A 756 14.80 0.09 -30.67
C GLN A 756 15.29 -0.35 -29.29
N TYR A 757 16.24 -1.30 -29.29
CA TYR A 757 16.75 -1.91 -28.07
C TYR A 757 18.27 -1.90 -28.04
N GLU A 758 18.88 -1.48 -26.95
CA GLU A 758 20.28 -1.75 -26.65
C GLU A 758 20.41 -3.20 -26.18
N PHE A 759 21.07 -4.05 -26.95
CA PHE A 759 21.35 -5.45 -26.60
C PHE A 759 22.85 -5.62 -26.36
N LYS A 760 23.23 -5.68 -25.07
CA LYS A 760 24.64 -5.59 -24.67
C LYS A 760 25.30 -6.92 -24.41
N ASP A 761 24.55 -7.92 -23.93
CA ASP A 761 25.14 -9.18 -23.50
C ASP A 761 24.12 -10.33 -23.57
N LEU A 762 24.63 -11.49 -23.94
CA LEU A 762 23.94 -12.78 -23.88
C LEU A 762 24.93 -13.83 -23.40
N GLN A 763 24.69 -14.40 -22.24
CA GLN A 763 25.48 -15.48 -21.69
C GLN A 763 24.61 -16.68 -21.37
N ILE A 764 25.16 -17.87 -21.58
CA ILE A 764 24.54 -19.15 -21.25
C ILE A 764 25.51 -19.90 -20.35
N ASN A 765 25.08 -20.19 -19.12
CA ASN A 765 25.93 -20.88 -18.14
C ASN A 765 25.16 -22.07 -17.57
N SER A 766 25.86 -23.19 -17.34
CA SER A 766 25.28 -24.35 -16.66
C SER A 766 25.90 -24.53 -15.29
N THR A 767 25.06 -24.78 -14.30
CA THR A 767 25.45 -25.21 -12.95
C THR A 767 25.86 -26.68 -12.97
N ASN A 768 26.49 -27.16 -11.87
CA ASN A 768 26.85 -28.57 -11.70
C ASN A 768 26.24 -29.14 -10.40
N TYR A 769 25.45 -30.18 -10.56
CA TYR A 769 24.76 -30.85 -9.44
C TYR A 769 25.51 -32.04 -8.83
N LYS A 770 26.61 -32.51 -9.47
CA LYS A 770 27.35 -33.69 -9.00
C LYS A 770 27.83 -33.59 -7.55
N THR A 771 28.26 -32.40 -7.14
CA THR A 771 28.83 -32.18 -5.80
C THR A 771 27.80 -31.80 -4.75
N VAL A 772 26.56 -31.48 -5.16
CA VAL A 772 25.49 -31.00 -4.26
C VAL A 772 25.23 -31.94 -3.07
N PRO A 773 25.05 -33.27 -3.26
CA PRO A 773 24.77 -34.15 -2.13
C PRO A 773 25.85 -34.11 -1.06
N LYS A 774 27.13 -34.12 -1.48
CA LYS A 774 28.26 -34.06 -0.55
C LYS A 774 28.34 -32.76 0.22
N LYS A 775 28.21 -31.61 -0.49
CA LYS A 775 28.32 -30.29 0.11
C LYS A 775 27.16 -30.01 1.07
N VAL A 776 25.95 -30.39 0.70
CA VAL A 776 24.75 -30.27 1.56
C VAL A 776 24.92 -31.08 2.84
N ASN A 777 25.43 -32.34 2.76
CA ASN A 777 25.66 -33.15 3.95
C ASN A 777 26.69 -32.50 4.86
N THR A 778 27.79 -31.96 4.34
CA THR A 778 28.79 -31.24 5.15
C THR A 778 28.20 -30.03 5.88
N LEU A 779 27.32 -29.25 5.24
CA LEU A 779 26.65 -28.10 5.88
C LEU A 779 25.62 -28.59 6.93
N LYS A 780 24.91 -29.68 6.68
CA LYS A 780 23.98 -30.27 7.66
C LYS A 780 24.65 -30.76 8.94
N GLU A 781 25.90 -31.22 8.88
CA GLU A 781 26.67 -31.65 10.06
C GLU A 781 26.91 -30.52 11.06
N ASN A 782 27.02 -29.26 10.56
CA ASN A 782 27.23 -28.07 11.39
C ASN A 782 26.00 -27.15 11.34
N SER A 783 24.83 -27.70 11.62
CA SER A 783 23.56 -26.96 11.52
C SER A 783 22.92 -26.71 12.88
N LEU A 784 22.08 -25.67 12.91
CA LEU A 784 21.23 -25.31 14.05
C LEU A 784 20.16 -26.40 14.26
N GLN A 785 20.05 -26.91 15.44
CA GLN A 785 19.17 -28.02 15.84
C GLN A 785 18.25 -27.61 16.98
N ASN A 786 17.19 -28.39 17.22
CA ASN A 786 16.21 -28.16 18.27
C ASN A 786 15.67 -26.73 18.26
N ILE A 787 15.29 -26.25 17.05
CA ILE A 787 14.86 -24.89 16.82
C ILE A 787 13.47 -24.70 17.45
N TYR A 788 13.39 -23.79 18.41
CA TYR A 788 12.13 -23.26 18.92
C TYR A 788 11.97 -21.83 18.43
N TYR A 789 10.85 -21.53 17.78
CA TYR A 789 10.52 -20.17 17.34
C TYR A 789 9.05 -19.88 17.62
N LYS A 790 8.77 -18.66 18.05
CA LYS A 790 7.40 -18.16 18.24
C LYS A 790 7.40 -16.64 18.14
N GLY A 791 6.65 -16.13 17.18
CA GLY A 791 6.60 -14.68 16.96
C GLY A 791 8.00 -14.08 16.77
N ASN A 792 8.35 -13.13 17.61
CA ASN A 792 9.60 -12.39 17.57
C ASN A 792 10.78 -13.03 18.31
N TYR A 793 10.71 -14.31 18.65
CA TYR A 793 11.72 -15.05 19.39
C TYR A 793 12.14 -16.33 18.67
N LEU A 794 13.44 -16.63 18.68
CA LEU A 794 14.02 -17.87 18.18
C LEU A 794 15.12 -18.34 19.12
N LYS A 795 15.20 -19.66 19.35
CA LYS A 795 16.27 -20.35 20.10
C LYS A 795 16.62 -21.65 19.40
N GLY A 796 17.91 -21.96 19.34
CA GLY A 796 18.39 -23.24 18.82
C GLY A 796 19.77 -23.57 19.36
N ASN A 797 20.15 -24.86 19.22
CA ASN A 797 21.45 -25.37 19.62
C ASN A 797 22.31 -25.65 18.40
N ILE A 798 23.60 -25.39 18.50
CA ILE A 798 24.55 -25.73 17.44
C ILE A 798 25.78 -26.38 18.02
N ASN A 799 26.28 -27.43 17.35
CA ASN A 799 27.57 -28.05 17.66
C ASN A 799 28.50 -27.85 16.43
N SER A 800 29.29 -26.79 16.47
CA SER A 800 30.20 -26.47 15.38
C SER A 800 31.50 -27.22 15.50
N THR A 801 31.90 -27.90 14.43
CA THR A 801 33.20 -28.64 14.41
C THR A 801 34.41 -27.74 14.25
N LYS A 802 34.21 -26.48 13.79
CA LYS A 802 35.22 -25.46 13.52
C LYS A 802 34.69 -24.06 13.80
N ASP A 803 35.62 -23.10 13.90
CA ASP A 803 35.25 -21.69 13.90
C ASP A 803 34.70 -21.31 12.52
N GLY A 804 33.69 -20.39 12.49
CA GLY A 804 33.06 -19.97 11.26
C GLY A 804 31.95 -18.93 11.47
N LEU A 805 31.14 -18.73 10.45
CA LEU A 805 29.99 -17.87 10.49
C LEU A 805 28.71 -18.72 10.43
N LEU A 806 27.92 -18.69 11.49
CA LEU A 806 26.56 -19.25 11.49
C LEU A 806 25.68 -18.38 10.61
N TYR A 807 25.35 -18.87 9.44
CA TYR A 807 24.35 -18.30 8.55
C TYR A 807 22.96 -18.69 9.04
N LEU A 808 22.05 -17.73 9.05
CA LEU A 808 20.63 -17.96 9.32
C LEU A 808 19.81 -17.42 8.15
N SER A 809 18.93 -18.24 7.55
CA SER A 809 18.05 -17.82 6.46
C SER A 809 16.90 -16.92 6.96
N VAL A 810 17.26 -15.93 7.79
CA VAL A 810 16.39 -14.91 8.39
C VAL A 810 16.82 -13.55 7.85
N PRO A 811 15.93 -12.73 7.30
CA PRO A 811 16.29 -11.40 6.79
C PRO A 811 16.99 -10.55 7.84
N TYR A 812 18.08 -9.90 7.40
CA TYR A 812 18.83 -8.99 8.23
C TYR A 812 17.99 -7.77 8.60
N SER A 813 18.04 -7.40 9.88
CA SER A 813 17.44 -6.17 10.39
C SER A 813 18.14 -5.73 11.66
N LYS A 814 18.31 -4.42 11.84
CA LYS A 814 18.82 -3.81 13.08
C LYS A 814 17.88 -4.02 14.29
N GLY A 815 16.70 -4.58 14.08
CA GLY A 815 15.74 -4.92 15.13
C GLY A 815 16.06 -6.20 15.88
N TRP A 816 16.95 -7.05 15.35
CA TRP A 816 17.40 -8.26 16.02
C TRP A 816 18.39 -7.98 17.15
N SER A 817 18.29 -8.69 18.22
CA SER A 817 19.26 -8.83 19.31
C SER A 817 19.59 -10.32 19.41
N ILE A 818 20.87 -10.66 19.33
CA ILE A 818 21.36 -12.04 19.25
C ILE A 818 22.27 -12.33 20.43
N GLN A 819 22.05 -13.46 21.08
CA GLN A 819 22.90 -13.97 22.16
C GLN A 819 23.43 -15.35 21.80
N VAL A 820 24.71 -15.56 22.05
CA VAL A 820 25.37 -16.89 22.03
C VAL A 820 25.80 -17.19 23.44
N ASP A 821 25.30 -18.30 23.97
CA ASP A 821 25.55 -18.75 25.36
C ASP A 821 25.20 -17.66 26.41
N GLY A 822 24.09 -16.94 26.17
CA GLY A 822 23.62 -15.86 27.03
C GLY A 822 24.40 -14.56 26.96
N LYS A 823 25.41 -14.45 26.08
CA LYS A 823 26.18 -13.23 25.85
C LYS A 823 25.73 -12.56 24.57
N GLU A 824 25.48 -11.24 24.62
CA GLU A 824 25.16 -10.46 23.44
C GLU A 824 26.31 -10.52 22.43
N THR A 825 25.99 -10.83 21.19
CA THR A 825 26.95 -11.10 20.11
C THR A 825 26.62 -10.21 18.92
N GLU A 826 27.65 -9.56 18.40
CA GLU A 826 27.53 -8.81 17.15
C GLU A 826 27.27 -9.76 15.99
N PHE A 827 26.44 -9.30 15.04
CA PHE A 827 26.11 -10.06 13.85
C PHE A 827 26.25 -9.18 12.61
N THR A 828 26.46 -9.81 11.47
CA THR A 828 26.68 -9.13 10.20
C THR A 828 25.67 -9.57 9.16
N LYS A 829 25.66 -8.86 8.04
CA LYS A 829 24.90 -9.27 6.85
C LYS A 829 25.67 -10.41 6.15
N ALA A 830 24.98 -11.51 5.88
CA ALA A 830 25.48 -12.69 5.19
C ALA A 830 24.66 -12.95 3.92
N ASN A 831 25.31 -13.38 2.83
CA ASN A 831 24.68 -13.58 1.52
C ASN A 831 23.80 -12.38 1.11
N SER A 832 24.33 -11.18 1.32
CA SER A 832 23.74 -9.87 0.97
C SER A 832 22.46 -9.49 1.71
N SER A 833 21.72 -10.40 2.34
CA SER A 833 20.38 -10.12 2.87
C SER A 833 20.05 -10.80 4.19
N PHE A 834 20.85 -11.74 4.66
CA PHE A 834 20.51 -12.59 5.80
C PHE A 834 21.46 -12.37 6.96
N ILE A 835 21.20 -13.05 8.08
CA ILE A 835 21.97 -12.89 9.30
C ILE A 835 23.17 -13.84 9.29
N GLY A 836 24.36 -13.32 9.63
CA GLY A 836 25.58 -14.06 9.91
C GLY A 836 26.07 -13.79 11.33
N VAL A 837 26.25 -14.84 12.15
CA VAL A 837 26.72 -14.73 13.54
C VAL A 837 28.07 -15.43 13.65
N PRO A 838 29.15 -14.74 14.06
CA PRO A 838 30.42 -15.39 14.34
C PRO A 838 30.24 -16.47 15.42
N ILE A 839 30.73 -17.68 15.15
CA ILE A 839 30.62 -18.82 16.09
C ILE A 839 31.96 -19.53 16.20
N SER A 840 32.35 -19.91 17.41
CA SER A 840 33.54 -20.71 17.65
C SER A 840 33.25 -22.21 17.53
N LYS A 841 34.27 -23.00 17.45
CA LYS A 841 34.16 -24.45 17.56
C LYS A 841 33.60 -24.85 18.95
N GLY A 842 32.63 -25.73 18.98
CA GLY A 842 32.01 -26.20 20.20
C GLY A 842 30.49 -26.23 20.17
N GLN A 843 29.91 -26.52 21.34
CA GLN A 843 28.46 -26.49 21.55
C GLN A 843 28.03 -25.12 22.02
N HIS A 844 27.02 -24.58 21.36
CA HIS A 844 26.50 -23.24 21.66
C HIS A 844 24.98 -23.22 21.64
N VAL A 845 24.42 -22.32 22.42
CA VAL A 845 22.99 -21.97 22.40
C VAL A 845 22.85 -20.58 21.78
N VAL A 846 22.09 -20.49 20.69
CA VAL A 846 21.82 -19.23 19.99
C VAL A 846 20.41 -18.79 20.30
N GLU A 847 20.24 -17.58 20.81
CA GLU A 847 18.94 -16.95 21.09
C GLU A 847 18.82 -15.64 20.34
N MET A 848 17.65 -15.39 19.74
CA MET A 848 17.37 -14.18 18.98
C MET A 848 16.03 -13.60 19.38
N LYS A 849 15.97 -12.28 19.51
CA LYS A 849 14.74 -11.55 19.79
C LYS A 849 14.62 -10.31 18.91
N TYR A 850 13.46 -10.14 18.30
CA TYR A 850 13.20 -9.02 17.41
C TYR A 850 12.32 -7.95 18.07
N VAL A 851 12.67 -6.69 17.85
CA VAL A 851 11.83 -5.52 18.14
C VAL A 851 12.00 -4.56 16.98
N THR A 852 10.89 -4.08 16.42
CA THR A 852 10.90 -3.12 15.32
C THR A 852 11.88 -1.97 15.58
N PRO A 853 12.77 -1.64 14.64
CA PRO A 853 13.75 -0.56 14.78
C PRO A 853 13.07 0.76 15.19
N TYR A 854 13.72 1.47 16.12
CA TYR A 854 13.26 2.75 16.68
C TYR A 854 11.94 2.73 17.48
N PHE A 855 11.29 1.59 17.66
CA PHE A 855 10.06 1.49 18.46
C PHE A 855 10.26 1.99 19.90
N LYS A 856 11.32 1.54 20.58
CA LYS A 856 11.64 1.97 21.95
C LYS A 856 11.91 3.47 22.02
N MET A 857 12.65 4.04 21.06
CA MET A 857 12.91 5.48 20.98
C MET A 857 11.60 6.26 20.77
N GLY A 858 10.78 5.82 19.83
CA GLY A 858 9.46 6.41 19.58
C GLY A 858 8.57 6.40 20.84
N LEU A 859 8.58 5.30 21.59
CA LEU A 859 7.82 5.17 22.84
C LEU A 859 8.27 6.19 23.90
N VAL A 860 9.58 6.36 24.09
CA VAL A 860 10.14 7.36 25.03
C VAL A 860 9.70 8.78 24.62
N ILE A 861 9.82 9.13 23.34
CA ILE A 861 9.41 10.44 22.82
C ILE A 861 7.90 10.65 23.02
N SER A 862 7.08 9.61 22.76
CA SER A 862 5.62 9.69 22.97
C SER A 862 5.26 9.94 24.44
N ILE A 863 5.92 9.27 25.37
CA ILE A 863 5.71 9.46 26.82
C ILE A 863 6.10 10.88 27.23
N ILE A 864 7.25 11.38 26.84
CA ILE A 864 7.70 12.75 27.15
C ILE A 864 6.72 13.78 26.57
N SER A 865 6.32 13.60 25.30
CA SER A 865 5.36 14.49 24.65
C SER A 865 3.99 14.45 25.32
N PHE A 866 3.55 13.30 25.79
CA PHE A 866 2.31 13.15 26.54
C PHE A 866 2.36 13.93 27.86
N ILE A 867 3.44 13.84 28.62
CA ILE A 867 3.64 14.60 29.86
C ILE A 867 3.61 16.11 29.57
N ILE A 868 4.30 16.57 28.52
CA ILE A 868 4.31 17.99 28.11
C ILE A 868 2.89 18.43 27.73
N CYS A 869 2.15 17.62 26.95
CA CYS A 869 0.78 17.93 26.55
C CYS A 869 -0.16 18.05 27.74
N ILE A 870 -0.11 17.12 28.68
CA ILE A 870 -0.90 17.20 29.93
C ILE A 870 -0.56 18.47 30.69
N SER A 871 0.73 18.77 30.87
CA SER A 871 1.19 19.99 31.54
C SER A 871 0.63 21.27 30.88
N LEU A 872 0.69 21.34 29.54
CA LEU A 872 0.16 22.48 28.78
C LEU A 872 -1.36 22.60 28.85
N LEU A 873 -2.09 21.50 28.98
CA LEU A 873 -3.55 21.48 29.12
C LEU A 873 -3.99 21.85 30.51
N VAL A 874 -3.26 21.42 31.54
CA VAL A 874 -3.57 21.72 32.98
C VAL A 874 -3.13 23.12 33.38
N LEU A 875 -1.88 23.53 33.03
CA LEU A 875 -1.31 24.81 33.42
C LEU A 875 -1.78 25.96 32.52
N GLY A 876 -2.18 25.67 31.27
CA GLY A 876 -2.65 26.70 30.33
C GLY A 876 -4.05 27.22 30.58
N ASP A 877 -4.80 26.63 31.52
CA ASP A 877 -6.13 27.08 31.95
C ASP A 877 -6.03 27.57 33.42
N LYS A 878 -5.85 28.87 33.61
CA LYS A 878 -5.69 29.46 34.95
C LYS A 878 -6.79 29.04 35.94
N ASP A 879 -8.01 28.86 35.47
CA ASP A 879 -9.15 28.41 36.28
C ASP A 879 -9.05 26.91 36.65
N ARG A 880 -8.45 26.10 35.82
CA ARG A 880 -8.18 24.67 36.11
C ARG A 880 -6.97 24.49 37.03
N TYR A 881 -5.92 25.30 36.87
CA TYR A 881 -4.76 25.29 37.75
C TYR A 881 -5.12 25.59 39.18
N THR A 882 -6.00 26.60 39.41
CA THR A 882 -6.49 26.94 40.75
C THR A 882 -7.33 25.80 41.38
N ARG A 883 -8.15 25.10 40.57
CA ARG A 883 -8.89 23.90 41.03
C ARG A 883 -8.00 22.69 41.27
N PHE A 884 -6.97 22.50 40.48
CA PHE A 884 -5.99 21.41 40.65
C PHE A 884 -5.20 21.65 41.94
N LYS A 885 -4.69 22.87 42.16
CA LYS A 885 -3.96 23.26 43.38
C LYS A 885 -4.82 23.15 44.63
N SER A 886 -6.13 23.43 44.52
CA SER A 886 -7.08 23.30 45.65
C SER A 886 -7.40 21.83 45.99
N ARG A 887 -7.35 20.89 45.03
CA ARG A 887 -7.51 19.44 45.28
C ARG A 887 -6.29 18.82 45.95
N PHE A 888 -5.08 19.22 45.57
CA PHE A 888 -3.83 18.75 46.19
C PHE A 888 -3.55 19.35 47.55
N LYS A 889 -4.20 20.47 47.91
CA LYS A 889 -4.14 21.01 49.27
C LYS A 889 -5.16 20.39 50.26
N LYS A 890 -6.08 19.57 49.73
CA LYS A 890 -7.09 18.85 50.54
C LYS A 890 -6.81 17.35 50.69
N SER A 891 -5.80 16.81 50.04
CA SER A 891 -5.18 15.51 50.31
C SER A 891 -3.88 15.68 51.11
#